data_b24b45f8dd234de22317ac59078cdd29
#
_entry.id   b24b45f8dd234de22317ac59078cdd29
#
_cell.length_a   1.000
_cell.length_b   1.000
_cell.length_c   1.000
_cell.angle_alpha   90.00
_cell.angle_beta   90.00
_cell.angle_gamma   90.00
#
_symmetry.space_group_name_H-M   'P 1'
#
loop_
_entity.id
_entity.type
_entity.pdbx_description
1 polymer ?
#
loop_
_entity_poly.entity_id
_entity_poly.type
_entity_poly.pdbx_seq_one_letter_code
_entity_poly.pdbx_strand_id
1 'polypeptide(L)'
;MIVPMKKLTLAALLEHREAILQALQSICAVQLISIGEGEQSSAAAEGRVQRLQSAEELLKPYAGKAGFGPKPEATRQELEEDIQPALEICAELEGLQRRIAQNGSDTEKRRLQLGSLLPWADMTDPLEKVHSTASIKVMTGTVPAEGVKALMETGALVQLYGGDKERAALVICPNEEYAGIAPSIRATGFQEKCFGDIRGTASENIQRLRTEIEALEAERAQLEARLAAFAPKREEIRRALDGAAIDRDREQSKEALAHTNTAFLLTGWVREDMTEKVRREIEKITDVYYLAFEDPSEGDAVPTVLKNSRLITPYEAVTNLYSLPAYGTIDGTPLMAPFYFIFFGMMLSDTVYGAVLALGAWAFLKYLKPTGMMKNLAGVLMQGGISTIFMGLLFGTCAGVGWPVIFRGTALENTFPLIDSSTNPMGMLMVCAAFGIIHMFYAVLIATWNCLKHKDYMGALIDNMCWIFIVSGLIMQAAPMAGLSRSVAEFGKWLAIVSAVLVFLFAGRSKKNIAGRLISGAGKLYDVTSWLGDVLSYARIFALGLSTGVIGMVLNTLCWDMLFASFKGNPALMLVGFIIVTVLSVALHVFMMLISTLGCFVHTARLQYVEFFGKFYEAGGKAFRPLGYNTKYVNVK
;
A
#
# COMPACT_ATOMS: atom_id res chain seq x y z
N MET A 1 20.14 -9.65 -11.67
CA MET A 1 21.57 -9.69 -11.24
C MET A 1 21.86 -8.47 -10.39
N ILE A 2 22.53 -8.63 -9.25
CA ILE A 2 22.93 -7.52 -8.37
C ILE A 2 24.07 -6.76 -9.06
N VAL A 3 23.93 -5.43 -9.15
CA VAL A 3 24.95 -4.55 -9.75
C VAL A 3 26.08 -4.34 -8.75
N PRO A 4 27.36 -4.48 -9.14
CA PRO A 4 28.48 -4.15 -8.29
C PRO A 4 28.47 -2.65 -7.90
N MET A 5 28.76 -2.38 -6.63
CA MET A 5 28.81 -1.03 -6.07
C MET A 5 30.23 -0.69 -5.65
N LYS A 6 30.59 0.58 -5.79
CA LYS A 6 31.87 1.14 -5.32
C LYS A 6 31.59 2.23 -4.29
N LYS A 7 32.46 2.33 -3.30
CA LYS A 7 32.45 3.43 -2.33
C LYS A 7 33.18 4.62 -2.95
N LEU A 8 32.45 5.71 -3.11
CA LEU A 8 32.96 6.97 -3.63
C LEU A 8 33.47 7.81 -2.46
N THR A 9 34.70 8.33 -2.57
CA THR A 9 35.24 9.36 -1.71
C THR A 9 35.69 10.54 -2.58
N LEU A 10 35.06 11.70 -2.39
CA LEU A 10 35.35 12.94 -3.13
C LEU A 10 35.70 14.05 -2.15
N ALA A 11 36.87 14.67 -2.34
CA ALA A 11 37.23 15.92 -1.68
C ALA A 11 37.45 17.02 -2.73
N ALA A 12 36.86 18.18 -2.54
CA ALA A 12 36.99 19.33 -3.44
C ALA A 12 36.84 20.63 -2.67
N LEU A 13 37.11 21.77 -3.36
CA LEU A 13 36.97 23.09 -2.78
C LEU A 13 35.51 23.44 -2.49
N LEU A 14 35.31 24.16 -1.38
CA LEU A 14 33.95 24.48 -0.89
C LEU A 14 33.15 25.34 -1.89
N GLU A 15 33.83 26.19 -2.69
CA GLU A 15 33.21 27.02 -3.74
C GLU A 15 32.52 26.21 -4.83
N HIS A 16 33.00 25.00 -5.13
CA HIS A 16 32.42 24.09 -6.14
C HIS A 16 31.36 23.14 -5.60
N ARG A 17 31.08 23.16 -4.27
CA ARG A 17 30.14 22.22 -3.59
C ARG A 17 28.78 22.20 -4.27
N GLU A 18 28.20 23.37 -4.51
CA GLU A 18 26.84 23.48 -5.10
C GLU A 18 26.80 22.91 -6.51
N ALA A 19 27.76 23.28 -7.36
CA ALA A 19 27.84 22.79 -8.73
C ALA A 19 28.04 21.27 -8.80
N ILE A 20 28.89 20.72 -7.92
CA ILE A 20 29.14 19.29 -7.84
C ILE A 20 27.86 18.53 -7.38
N LEU A 21 27.17 19.00 -6.33
CA LEU A 21 25.92 18.39 -5.88
C LEU A 21 24.84 18.43 -6.98
N GLN A 22 24.75 19.54 -7.72
CA GLN A 22 23.85 19.66 -8.86
C GLN A 22 24.18 18.67 -9.98
N ALA A 23 25.45 18.53 -10.33
CA ALA A 23 25.87 17.54 -11.31
C ALA A 23 25.59 16.10 -10.87
N LEU A 24 25.89 15.76 -9.62
CA LEU A 24 25.60 14.44 -9.08
C LEU A 24 24.10 14.14 -9.03
N GLN A 25 23.27 15.14 -8.70
CA GLN A 25 21.82 15.05 -8.71
C GLN A 25 21.27 14.83 -10.13
N SER A 26 21.83 15.51 -11.14
CA SER A 26 21.42 15.36 -12.55
C SER A 26 21.71 13.97 -13.11
N ILE A 27 22.83 13.34 -12.67
CA ILE A 27 23.23 12.01 -13.13
C ILE A 27 22.41 10.90 -12.46
N CYS A 28 21.84 11.16 -11.27
CA CYS A 28 21.13 10.16 -10.43
C CYS A 28 21.96 8.89 -10.16
N ALA A 29 23.27 9.06 -9.88
CA ALA A 29 24.21 7.94 -9.82
C ALA A 29 24.81 7.67 -8.44
N VAL A 30 24.75 8.62 -7.51
CA VAL A 30 25.42 8.55 -6.20
C VAL A 30 24.40 8.61 -5.06
N GLN A 31 24.46 7.65 -4.14
CA GLN A 31 23.78 7.70 -2.87
C GLN A 31 24.76 8.21 -1.80
N LEU A 32 24.44 9.31 -1.16
CA LEU A 32 25.30 9.89 -0.13
C LEU A 32 25.25 9.08 1.17
N ILE A 33 26.39 9.06 1.87
CA ILE A 33 26.52 8.52 3.22
C ILE A 33 26.77 9.73 4.12
N SER A 34 25.96 9.90 5.18
CA SER A 34 26.17 10.95 6.16
C SER A 34 27.45 10.67 6.98
N ILE A 35 28.38 11.62 6.99
CA ILE A 35 29.64 11.54 7.73
C ILE A 35 29.67 12.53 8.89
N GLY A 36 28.88 13.61 8.84
CA GLY A 36 28.93 14.72 9.79
C GLY A 36 27.59 15.03 10.43
N GLU A 37 27.64 15.70 11.59
CA GLU A 37 26.54 16.48 12.12
C GLU A 37 26.58 17.84 11.40
N GLY A 38 25.92 17.90 10.22
CA GLY A 38 25.89 19.13 9.44
C GLY A 38 24.99 20.21 10.06
N GLU A 39 25.20 21.46 9.71
CA GLU A 39 24.30 22.56 10.04
C GLU A 39 22.88 22.26 9.56
N GLN A 40 21.87 22.48 10.41
CA GLN A 40 20.44 22.32 10.07
C GLN A 40 19.99 23.39 9.03
N SER A 41 20.46 23.28 7.82
CA SER A 41 20.14 24.18 6.70
C SER A 41 18.81 23.84 6.02
N SER A 42 18.35 22.60 6.18
CA SER A 42 17.17 22.06 5.45
C SER A 42 15.81 22.56 5.98
N ALA A 43 15.75 23.14 7.19
CA ALA A 43 14.48 23.54 7.82
C ALA A 43 13.64 24.51 6.97
N ALA A 44 14.30 25.49 6.32
CA ALA A 44 13.63 26.45 5.44
C ALA A 44 13.10 25.79 4.14
N ALA A 45 13.87 24.85 3.57
CA ALA A 45 13.45 24.09 2.41
C ALA A 45 12.29 23.13 2.74
N GLU A 46 12.36 22.48 3.89
CA GLU A 46 11.29 21.61 4.39
C GLU A 46 10.00 22.39 4.65
N GLY A 47 10.10 23.59 5.23
CA GLY A 47 8.97 24.50 5.41
C GLY A 47 8.29 24.88 4.09
N ARG A 48 9.06 25.12 3.01
CA ARG A 48 8.50 25.39 1.68
C ARG A 48 7.73 24.18 1.13
N VAL A 49 8.29 22.98 1.22
CA VAL A 49 7.63 21.75 0.79
C VAL A 49 6.34 21.52 1.57
N GLN A 50 6.35 21.69 2.89
CA GLN A 50 5.17 21.50 3.74
C GLN A 50 4.04 22.47 3.41
N ARG A 51 4.37 23.76 3.15
CA ARG A 51 3.38 24.76 2.74
C ARG A 51 2.72 24.41 1.41
N LEU A 52 3.53 24.06 0.39
CA LEU A 52 3.03 23.64 -0.92
C LEU A 52 2.20 22.36 -0.85
N GLN A 53 2.58 21.40 -0.01
CA GLN A 53 1.82 20.18 0.20
C GLN A 53 0.47 20.47 0.87
N SER A 54 0.43 21.34 1.89
CA SER A 54 -0.81 21.75 2.54
C SER A 54 -1.76 22.46 1.57
N ALA A 55 -1.22 23.31 0.68
CA ALA A 55 -2.00 23.97 -0.35
C ALA A 55 -2.56 23.00 -1.41
N GLU A 56 -1.77 21.98 -1.80
CA GLU A 56 -2.22 20.92 -2.72
C GLU A 56 -3.36 20.11 -2.12
N GLU A 57 -3.26 19.74 -0.84
CA GLU A 57 -4.29 19.01 -0.10
C GLU A 57 -5.57 19.83 0.06
N LEU A 58 -5.44 21.13 0.34
CA LEU A 58 -6.55 22.05 0.47
C LEU A 58 -7.36 22.18 -0.82
N LEU A 59 -6.70 22.21 -1.98
CA LEU A 59 -7.36 22.32 -3.28
C LEU A 59 -7.90 20.98 -3.82
N LYS A 60 -7.49 19.85 -3.25
CA LYS A 60 -7.88 18.51 -3.72
C LYS A 60 -9.39 18.26 -3.81
N PRO A 61 -10.25 18.70 -2.87
CA PRO A 61 -11.69 18.51 -2.97
C PRO A 61 -12.35 19.33 -4.09
N TYR A 62 -11.76 20.48 -4.46
CA TYR A 62 -12.30 21.40 -5.45
C TYR A 62 -11.81 21.14 -6.88
N ALA A 63 -10.69 20.46 -7.00
CA ALA A 63 -10.18 20.03 -8.30
C ALA A 63 -10.79 18.69 -8.71
N GLY A 64 -11.18 18.57 -9.96
CA GLY A 64 -11.67 17.31 -10.53
C GLY A 64 -10.65 16.16 -10.32
N LYS A 65 -11.11 14.91 -10.41
CA LYS A 65 -10.22 13.75 -10.33
C LYS A 65 -9.09 13.93 -11.35
N ALA A 66 -7.85 13.91 -10.88
CA ALA A 66 -6.69 13.94 -11.76
C ALA A 66 -6.82 12.81 -12.78
N GLY A 67 -6.76 13.13 -14.06
CA GLY A 67 -6.81 12.13 -15.12
C GLY A 67 -5.65 11.15 -14.95
N PHE A 68 -5.92 9.88 -15.14
CA PHE A 68 -4.88 8.86 -15.27
C PHE A 68 -4.16 9.06 -16.61
N GLY A 69 -3.24 10.02 -16.68
CA GLY A 69 -2.46 10.32 -17.87
C GLY A 69 -0.96 10.24 -17.60
N PRO A 70 -0.12 10.27 -18.66
CA PRO A 70 1.31 10.39 -18.49
C PRO A 70 1.62 11.70 -17.75
N LYS A 71 2.60 11.66 -16.86
CA LYS A 71 3.06 12.86 -16.14
C LYS A 71 3.58 13.90 -17.15
N PRO A 72 3.26 15.18 -16.99
CA PRO A 72 3.83 16.24 -17.83
C PRO A 72 5.34 16.24 -17.69
N GLU A 73 6.02 16.62 -18.76
CA GLU A 73 7.47 16.79 -18.79
C GLU A 73 7.78 18.26 -18.50
N ALA A 74 8.76 18.53 -17.65
CA ALA A 74 9.27 19.87 -17.38
C ALA A 74 10.79 19.86 -17.25
N THR A 75 11.41 20.98 -17.56
CA THR A 75 12.83 21.17 -17.32
C THR A 75 13.06 21.56 -15.85
N ARG A 76 14.25 21.31 -15.34
CA ARG A 76 14.62 21.71 -13.98
C ARG A 76 14.44 23.22 -13.76
N GLN A 77 14.83 24.02 -14.74
CA GLN A 77 14.78 25.48 -14.66
C GLN A 77 13.35 25.98 -14.51
N GLU A 78 12.39 25.41 -15.27
CA GLU A 78 10.97 25.71 -15.14
C GLU A 78 10.44 25.38 -13.73
N LEU A 79 10.89 24.26 -13.14
CA LEU A 79 10.46 23.86 -11.79
C LEU A 79 11.00 24.80 -10.70
N GLU A 80 12.24 25.31 -10.85
CA GLU A 80 12.82 26.30 -9.93
C GLU A 80 12.09 27.66 -10.04
N GLU A 81 11.76 28.11 -11.26
CA GLU A 81 11.02 29.36 -11.51
C GLU A 81 9.58 29.31 -10.98
N ASP A 82 8.93 28.14 -11.00
CA ASP A 82 7.55 27.95 -10.52
C ASP A 82 7.41 28.04 -8.98
N ILE A 83 8.49 27.92 -8.19
CA ILE A 83 8.43 27.85 -6.73
C ILE A 83 7.91 29.16 -6.11
N GLN A 84 8.45 30.31 -6.49
CA GLN A 84 8.09 31.59 -5.88
C GLN A 84 6.64 32.01 -6.17
N PRO A 85 6.14 31.95 -7.43
CA PRO A 85 4.73 32.23 -7.72
C PRO A 85 3.78 31.31 -6.96
N ALA A 86 4.14 30.01 -6.84
CA ALA A 86 3.31 29.04 -6.11
C ALA A 86 3.28 29.32 -4.60
N LEU A 87 4.38 29.81 -4.00
CA LEU A 87 4.40 30.21 -2.58
C LEU A 87 3.54 31.45 -2.30
N GLU A 88 3.42 32.37 -3.25
CA GLU A 88 2.51 33.50 -3.17
C GLU A 88 1.05 33.00 -3.16
N ILE A 89 0.70 32.08 -4.06
CA ILE A 89 -0.60 31.43 -4.08
C ILE A 89 -0.86 30.70 -2.74
N CYS A 90 0.13 30.01 -2.18
CA CYS A 90 0.01 29.36 -0.88
C CYS A 90 -0.33 30.37 0.24
N ALA A 91 0.30 31.55 0.24
CA ALA A 91 0.03 32.58 1.23
C ALA A 91 -1.41 33.09 1.16
N GLU A 92 -1.95 33.26 -0.05
CA GLU A 92 -3.35 33.62 -0.26
C GLU A 92 -4.31 32.51 0.22
N LEU A 93 -4.01 31.24 -0.10
CA LEU A 93 -4.80 30.09 0.32
C LEU A 93 -4.80 29.92 1.85
N GLU A 94 -3.66 30.09 2.50
CA GLU A 94 -3.52 30.08 3.96
C GLU A 94 -4.35 31.22 4.59
N GLY A 95 -4.39 32.39 3.95
CA GLY A 95 -5.21 33.53 4.36
C GLY A 95 -6.71 33.21 4.29
N LEU A 96 -7.16 32.64 3.18
CA LEU A 96 -8.56 32.21 2.98
C LEU A 96 -8.94 31.13 3.99
N GLN A 97 -8.11 30.13 4.21
CA GLN A 97 -8.36 29.04 5.15
C GLN A 97 -8.51 29.57 6.59
N ARG A 98 -7.64 30.49 7.01
CA ARG A 98 -7.72 31.14 8.33
C ARG A 98 -9.04 31.89 8.49
N ARG A 99 -9.46 32.63 7.45
CA ARG A 99 -10.76 33.35 7.48
C ARG A 99 -11.94 32.39 7.55
N ILE A 100 -11.93 31.28 6.80
CA ILE A 100 -12.97 30.26 6.85
C ILE A 100 -13.05 29.63 8.25
N ALA A 101 -11.92 29.31 8.86
CA ALA A 101 -11.85 28.75 10.21
C ALA A 101 -12.37 29.76 11.26
N GLN A 102 -12.00 31.04 11.17
CA GLN A 102 -12.48 32.10 12.04
C GLN A 102 -13.99 32.28 11.91
N ASN A 103 -14.51 32.40 10.68
CA ASN A 103 -15.94 32.51 10.39
C ASN A 103 -16.71 31.30 10.95
N GLY A 104 -16.18 30.07 10.78
CA GLY A 104 -16.77 28.88 11.38
C GLY A 104 -16.84 28.93 12.91
N SER A 105 -15.79 29.41 13.58
CA SER A 105 -15.77 29.59 15.04
C SER A 105 -16.81 30.64 15.48
N ASP A 106 -16.91 31.73 14.74
CA ASP A 106 -17.87 32.78 15.07
C ASP A 106 -19.30 32.33 14.83
N THR A 107 -19.57 31.58 13.77
CA THR A 107 -20.89 30.97 13.51
C THR A 107 -21.29 30.03 14.65
N GLU A 108 -20.38 29.14 15.11
CA GLU A 108 -20.69 28.24 16.23
C GLU A 108 -20.94 29.00 17.54
N LYS A 109 -20.19 30.07 17.84
CA LYS A 109 -20.47 30.92 19.00
C LYS A 109 -21.87 31.53 18.93
N ARG A 110 -22.27 32.05 17.74
CA ARG A 110 -23.61 32.61 17.54
C ARG A 110 -24.71 31.55 17.65
N ARG A 111 -24.49 30.35 17.12
CA ARG A 111 -25.41 29.21 17.26
C ARG A 111 -25.62 28.79 18.71
N LEU A 112 -24.56 28.76 19.52
CA LEU A 112 -24.63 28.47 20.95
C LEU A 112 -25.40 29.55 21.69
N GLN A 113 -25.15 30.83 21.37
CA GLN A 113 -25.93 31.95 21.91
C GLN A 113 -27.42 31.88 21.54
N LEU A 114 -27.71 31.60 20.26
CA LEU A 114 -29.07 31.39 19.79
C LEU A 114 -29.76 30.23 20.52
N GLY A 115 -29.09 29.08 20.65
CA GLY A 115 -29.61 27.92 21.38
C GLY A 115 -29.94 28.24 22.85
N SER A 116 -29.15 29.11 23.48
CA SER A 116 -29.42 29.54 24.88
C SER A 116 -30.62 30.48 25.03
N LEU A 117 -30.97 31.25 23.97
CA LEU A 117 -32.09 32.20 23.99
C LEU A 117 -33.39 31.60 23.45
N LEU A 118 -33.34 30.56 22.63
CA LEU A 118 -34.54 29.93 22.04
C LEU A 118 -35.64 29.57 23.06
N PRO A 119 -35.33 28.98 24.26
CA PRO A 119 -36.34 28.66 25.26
C PRO A 119 -37.06 29.90 25.82
N TRP A 120 -36.49 31.10 25.66
CA TRP A 120 -36.99 32.38 26.14
C TRP A 120 -37.74 33.20 25.07
N ALA A 121 -38.00 32.63 23.88
CA ALA A 121 -38.58 33.33 22.74
C ALA A 121 -39.93 34.00 23.04
N ASP A 122 -40.74 33.40 23.93
CA ASP A 122 -42.07 33.90 24.32
C ASP A 122 -42.03 34.96 25.43
N MET A 123 -40.82 35.30 25.91
CA MET A 123 -40.66 36.32 26.94
C MET A 123 -40.71 37.72 26.32
N THR A 124 -41.71 38.51 26.73
CA THR A 124 -41.97 39.87 26.24
C THR A 124 -41.16 40.94 26.97
N ASP A 125 -40.67 40.63 28.17
CA ASP A 125 -39.91 41.59 28.96
C ASP A 125 -38.47 41.71 28.47
N PRO A 126 -37.89 42.91 28.47
CA PRO A 126 -36.49 43.11 28.14
C PRO A 126 -35.58 42.39 29.13
N LEU A 127 -34.60 41.63 28.59
CA LEU A 127 -33.69 40.81 29.39
C LEU A 127 -32.85 41.61 30.41
N GLU A 128 -32.57 42.87 30.11
CA GLU A 128 -31.89 43.82 30.99
C GLU A 128 -32.66 44.18 32.24
N LYS A 129 -33.98 44.02 32.24
CA LYS A 129 -34.85 44.27 33.41
C LYS A 129 -34.92 43.06 34.34
N VAL A 130 -34.47 41.91 33.90
CA VAL A 130 -34.49 40.67 34.66
C VAL A 130 -33.24 40.56 35.53
N HIS A 131 -33.20 41.32 36.61
CA HIS A 131 -32.10 41.31 37.57
C HIS A 131 -32.64 41.33 39.00
N SER A 132 -31.81 40.82 39.92
CA SER A 132 -32.15 40.85 41.35
C SER A 132 -32.08 42.27 41.89
N THR A 133 -33.01 42.60 42.79
CA THR A 133 -33.05 43.87 43.51
C THR A 133 -32.66 43.70 44.99
N ALA A 134 -32.67 44.79 45.78
CA ALA A 134 -32.34 44.70 47.19
C ALA A 134 -33.31 43.81 47.99
N SER A 135 -34.56 43.66 47.56
CA SER A 135 -35.57 42.88 48.28
C SER A 135 -35.97 41.56 47.62
N ILE A 136 -35.66 41.38 46.30
CA ILE A 136 -36.12 40.24 45.52
C ILE A 136 -34.95 39.62 44.76
N LYS A 137 -34.80 38.31 44.90
CA LYS A 137 -33.87 37.48 44.10
C LYS A 137 -34.60 36.99 42.84
N VAL A 138 -34.02 37.28 41.69
CA VAL A 138 -34.49 36.82 40.42
C VAL A 138 -33.46 35.87 39.83
N MET A 139 -33.88 34.67 39.48
CA MET A 139 -33.06 33.64 38.84
C MET A 139 -33.67 33.26 37.51
N THR A 140 -32.85 33.22 36.51
CA THR A 140 -33.19 32.73 35.17
C THR A 140 -32.43 31.43 34.91
N GLY A 141 -33.11 30.46 34.35
CA GLY A 141 -32.48 29.17 34.05
C GLY A 141 -33.38 28.25 33.24
N THR A 142 -32.91 27.04 33.03
CA THR A 142 -33.68 25.97 32.36
C THR A 142 -33.94 24.84 33.33
N VAL A 143 -35.12 24.22 33.21
CA VAL A 143 -35.54 23.07 34.01
C VAL A 143 -36.02 21.95 33.09
N PRO A 144 -35.66 20.69 33.32
CA PRO A 144 -36.18 19.54 32.59
C PRO A 144 -37.70 19.38 32.86
N ALA A 145 -38.44 18.85 31.88
CA ALA A 145 -39.88 18.72 31.97
C ALA A 145 -40.37 17.98 33.22
N GLU A 146 -39.61 17.02 33.69
CA GLU A 146 -39.85 16.23 34.90
C GLU A 146 -39.73 17.06 36.20
N GLY A 147 -38.86 18.06 36.21
CA GLY A 147 -38.59 18.95 37.36
C GLY A 147 -39.58 20.11 37.49
N VAL A 148 -40.39 20.38 36.46
CA VAL A 148 -41.31 21.55 36.41
C VAL A 148 -42.33 21.53 37.54
N LYS A 149 -42.96 20.38 37.82
CA LYS A 149 -43.93 20.26 38.90
C LYS A 149 -43.31 20.50 40.26
N ALA A 150 -42.16 19.90 40.50
CA ALA A 150 -41.43 20.10 41.75
C ALA A 150 -40.94 21.55 41.91
N LEU A 151 -40.59 22.24 40.82
CA LEU A 151 -40.21 23.65 40.85
C LEU A 151 -41.40 24.57 41.23
N MET A 152 -42.59 24.27 40.75
CA MET A 152 -43.84 25.03 41.09
C MET A 152 -44.23 24.84 42.57
N GLU A 153 -43.87 23.74 43.19
CA GLU A 153 -44.17 23.42 44.60
C GLU A 153 -43.15 24.00 45.57
N THR A 154 -42.08 24.66 45.10
CA THR A 154 -41.04 25.25 45.99
C THR A 154 -41.44 26.50 46.73
N GLY A 155 -42.63 27.07 46.49
CA GLY A 155 -43.10 28.31 47.12
C GLY A 155 -42.57 29.59 46.46
N ALA A 156 -41.67 29.53 45.49
CA ALA A 156 -41.23 30.66 44.67
C ALA A 156 -42.24 30.97 43.55
N LEU A 157 -42.30 32.21 43.12
CA LEU A 157 -43.10 32.58 41.96
C LEU A 157 -42.33 32.15 40.70
N VAL A 158 -42.90 31.18 39.97
CA VAL A 158 -42.26 30.59 38.80
C VAL A 158 -43.07 30.96 37.55
N GLN A 159 -42.42 31.56 36.57
CA GLN A 159 -42.95 31.79 35.26
C GLN A 159 -42.17 30.94 34.24
N LEU A 160 -42.90 30.12 33.48
CA LEU A 160 -42.36 29.18 32.52
C LEU A 160 -42.51 29.70 31.10
N TYR A 161 -41.45 29.48 30.30
CA TYR A 161 -41.42 29.81 28.88
C TYR A 161 -40.92 28.60 28.08
N GLY A 162 -41.28 28.52 26.79
CA GLY A 162 -40.71 27.56 25.83
C GLY A 162 -41.23 26.13 25.90
N GLY A 163 -40.61 25.25 25.14
CA GLY A 163 -41.14 23.99 24.64
C GLY A 163 -41.16 22.77 25.57
N ASP A 164 -41.31 21.55 24.94
CA ASP A 164 -41.76 20.33 25.63
C ASP A 164 -40.68 19.57 26.42
N LYS A 165 -39.41 19.71 26.08
CA LYS A 165 -38.32 18.92 26.70
C LYS A 165 -37.54 19.65 27.80
N GLU A 166 -37.16 20.88 27.53
CA GLU A 166 -36.53 21.79 28.51
C GLU A 166 -37.31 23.08 28.49
N ARG A 167 -37.74 23.54 29.65
CA ARG A 167 -38.48 24.81 29.80
C ARG A 167 -37.59 25.85 30.42
N ALA A 168 -37.65 27.06 29.88
CA ALA A 168 -37.04 28.19 30.53
C ALA A 168 -37.94 28.61 31.72
N ALA A 169 -37.32 28.89 32.83
CA ALA A 169 -38.01 29.26 34.06
C ALA A 169 -37.41 30.54 34.65
N LEU A 170 -38.27 31.50 34.88
CA LEU A 170 -37.99 32.70 35.66
C LEU A 170 -38.48 32.42 37.09
N VAL A 171 -37.58 32.38 38.02
CA VAL A 171 -37.90 32.13 39.42
C VAL A 171 -37.65 33.39 40.22
N ILE A 172 -38.69 33.85 40.94
CA ILE A 172 -38.64 35.07 41.75
C ILE A 172 -38.97 34.70 43.18
N CYS A 173 -38.11 35.09 44.12
CA CYS A 173 -38.33 34.88 45.54
C CYS A 173 -37.82 36.06 46.38
N PRO A 174 -38.35 36.32 47.60
CA PRO A 174 -37.80 37.29 48.52
C PRO A 174 -36.35 36.90 48.93
N ASN A 175 -35.48 37.89 49.07
CA ASN A 175 -34.10 37.64 49.48
C ASN A 175 -33.99 36.93 50.82
N GLU A 176 -34.93 37.18 51.75
CA GLU A 176 -34.99 36.57 53.09
C GLU A 176 -35.26 35.06 53.02
N GLU A 177 -36.09 34.61 52.08
CA GLU A 177 -36.49 33.20 51.93
C GLU A 177 -35.58 32.42 51.00
N TYR A 178 -34.70 33.08 50.25
CA TYR A 178 -33.83 32.45 49.22
C TYR A 178 -32.97 31.33 49.78
N ALA A 179 -32.36 31.54 50.96
CA ALA A 179 -31.48 30.55 51.59
C ALA A 179 -32.20 29.22 51.92
N GLY A 180 -33.49 29.27 52.22
CA GLY A 180 -34.31 28.09 52.51
C GLY A 180 -34.81 27.39 51.28
N ILE A 181 -35.08 28.11 50.18
CA ILE A 181 -35.67 27.58 48.95
C ILE A 181 -34.62 27.13 47.92
N ALA A 182 -33.44 27.72 47.94
CA ALA A 182 -32.37 27.42 47.00
C ALA A 182 -31.98 25.93 46.87
N PRO A 183 -31.90 25.12 47.94
CA PRO A 183 -31.62 23.70 47.84
C PRO A 183 -32.71 22.93 47.08
N SER A 184 -33.99 23.31 47.34
CA SER A 184 -35.17 22.73 46.70
C SER A 184 -35.20 23.04 45.18
N ILE A 185 -34.87 24.28 44.80
CA ILE A 185 -34.75 24.68 43.40
C ILE A 185 -33.66 23.87 42.68
N ARG A 186 -32.49 23.70 43.30
CA ARG A 186 -31.40 22.89 42.73
C ARG A 186 -31.78 21.41 42.57
N ALA A 187 -32.52 20.86 43.51
CA ALA A 187 -32.98 19.48 43.46
C ALA A 187 -33.92 19.16 42.26
N THR A 188 -34.61 20.19 41.69
CA THR A 188 -35.45 20.05 40.52
C THR A 188 -34.65 19.92 39.20
N GLY A 189 -33.32 20.03 39.25
CA GLY A 189 -32.49 20.05 38.04
C GLY A 189 -32.45 21.46 37.37
N PHE A 190 -32.87 22.50 38.07
CA PHE A 190 -32.79 23.88 37.60
C PHE A 190 -31.33 24.29 37.38
N GLN A 191 -31.01 24.67 36.15
CA GLN A 191 -29.70 25.17 35.74
C GLN A 191 -29.80 26.69 35.56
N GLU A 192 -29.18 27.44 36.45
CA GLU A 192 -29.15 28.90 36.41
C GLU A 192 -28.37 29.36 35.15
N LYS A 193 -28.97 30.27 34.37
CA LYS A 193 -28.38 30.94 33.21
C LYS A 193 -28.50 32.44 33.37
N CYS A 194 -27.36 33.13 33.30
CA CYS A 194 -27.33 34.59 33.30
C CYS A 194 -27.24 35.10 31.87
N PHE A 195 -28.03 36.12 31.54
CA PHE A 195 -28.03 36.72 30.20
C PHE A 195 -26.90 37.73 29.97
N GLY A 196 -26.12 38.07 31.02
CA GLY A 196 -25.00 39.03 30.93
C GLY A 196 -25.48 40.41 30.49
N ASP A 197 -24.76 41.04 29.55
CA ASP A 197 -25.04 42.38 29.04
C ASP A 197 -26.01 42.39 27.82
N ILE A 198 -26.85 41.35 27.63
CA ILE A 198 -27.79 41.28 26.52
C ILE A 198 -28.91 42.26 26.75
N ARG A 199 -29.10 43.23 25.82
CA ARG A 199 -30.16 44.26 25.86
C ARG A 199 -31.30 43.90 24.91
N GLY A 200 -32.50 44.36 25.24
CA GLY A 200 -33.72 44.14 24.46
C GLY A 200 -34.44 42.83 24.78
N THR A 201 -35.44 42.47 24.01
CA THR A 201 -36.25 41.28 24.22
C THR A 201 -35.50 40.01 23.70
N ALA A 202 -35.89 38.86 24.21
CA ALA A 202 -35.32 37.57 23.71
C ALA A 202 -35.60 37.36 22.21
N SER A 203 -36.82 37.71 21.78
CA SER A 203 -37.24 37.59 20.36
C SER A 203 -36.41 38.47 19.42
N GLU A 204 -36.16 39.74 19.79
CA GLU A 204 -35.29 40.64 18.99
C GLU A 204 -33.86 40.11 18.88
N ASN A 205 -33.29 39.60 19.97
CA ASN A 205 -31.94 39.03 19.97
C ASN A 205 -31.87 37.72 19.15
N ILE A 206 -32.89 36.87 19.23
CA ILE A 206 -32.99 35.65 18.40
C ILE A 206 -33.01 36.03 16.91
N GLN A 207 -33.82 37.03 16.54
CA GLN A 207 -33.91 37.47 15.15
C GLN A 207 -32.57 38.07 14.66
N ARG A 208 -31.93 38.91 15.48
CA ARG A 208 -30.59 39.44 15.20
C ARG A 208 -29.56 38.36 15.00
N LEU A 209 -29.50 37.38 15.93
CA LEU A 209 -28.54 36.28 15.85
C LEU A 209 -28.78 35.39 14.61
N ARG A 210 -30.04 35.17 14.21
CA ARG A 210 -30.35 34.45 12.96
C ARG A 210 -29.81 35.19 11.75
N THR A 211 -30.03 36.50 11.67
CA THR A 211 -29.50 37.32 10.57
C THR A 211 -27.99 37.37 10.56
N GLU A 212 -27.33 37.43 11.73
CA GLU A 212 -25.86 37.35 11.85
C GLU A 212 -25.34 35.99 11.39
N ILE A 213 -26.00 34.87 11.74
CA ILE A 213 -25.63 33.52 11.30
C ILE A 213 -25.78 33.40 9.77
N GLU A 214 -26.91 33.87 9.21
CA GLU A 214 -27.12 33.85 7.75
C GLU A 214 -26.07 34.68 7.01
N ALA A 215 -25.67 35.82 7.55
CA ALA A 215 -24.62 36.67 6.98
C ALA A 215 -23.25 35.97 7.03
N LEU A 216 -22.90 35.30 8.16
CA LEU A 216 -21.68 34.54 8.31
C LEU A 216 -21.64 33.31 7.37
N GLU A 217 -22.77 32.60 7.23
CA GLU A 217 -22.89 31.47 6.29
C GLU A 217 -22.74 31.92 4.83
N ALA A 218 -23.33 33.09 4.47
CA ALA A 218 -23.17 33.68 3.16
C ALA A 218 -21.70 34.10 2.91
N GLU A 219 -21.04 34.71 3.89
CA GLU A 219 -19.61 35.05 3.81
C GLU A 219 -18.75 33.79 3.63
N ARG A 220 -19.03 32.73 4.40
CA ARG A 220 -18.34 31.45 4.28
C ARG A 220 -18.47 30.87 2.88
N ALA A 221 -19.69 30.87 2.32
CA ALA A 221 -19.91 30.38 0.96
C ALA A 221 -19.11 31.18 -0.09
N GLN A 222 -19.00 32.52 0.10
CA GLN A 222 -18.15 33.35 -0.77
C GLN A 222 -16.64 33.01 -0.64
N LEU A 223 -16.18 32.78 0.59
CA LEU A 223 -14.78 32.40 0.82
C LEU A 223 -14.47 31.02 0.23
N GLU A 224 -15.38 30.05 0.38
CA GLU A 224 -15.25 28.72 -0.24
C GLU A 224 -15.29 28.79 -1.78
N ALA A 225 -16.13 29.66 -2.35
CA ALA A 225 -16.15 29.89 -3.80
C ALA A 225 -14.84 30.54 -4.30
N ARG A 226 -14.26 31.46 -3.54
CA ARG A 226 -12.94 32.02 -3.86
C ARG A 226 -11.86 30.95 -3.78
N LEU A 227 -11.89 30.08 -2.76
CA LEU A 227 -10.97 28.95 -2.65
C LEU A 227 -11.10 28.01 -3.85
N ALA A 228 -12.33 27.67 -4.25
CA ALA A 228 -12.60 26.84 -5.43
C ALA A 228 -12.07 27.45 -6.74
N ALA A 229 -12.03 28.78 -6.85
CA ALA A 229 -11.47 29.48 -8.03
C ALA A 229 -9.96 29.22 -8.21
N PHE A 230 -9.24 28.81 -7.17
CA PHE A 230 -7.83 28.41 -7.26
C PHE A 230 -7.66 26.95 -7.73
N ALA A 231 -8.70 26.16 -7.89
CA ALA A 231 -8.61 24.77 -8.32
C ALA A 231 -7.79 24.55 -9.61
N PRO A 232 -7.86 25.39 -10.67
CA PRO A 232 -7.01 25.27 -11.86
C PRO A 232 -5.52 25.42 -11.58
N LYS A 233 -5.15 26.23 -10.56
CA LYS A 233 -3.74 26.48 -10.18
C LYS A 233 -3.10 25.32 -9.42
N ARG A 234 -3.85 24.27 -9.13
CA ARG A 234 -3.33 23.07 -8.45
C ARG A 234 -2.17 22.42 -9.21
N GLU A 235 -2.18 22.42 -10.54
CA GLU A 235 -1.09 21.84 -11.34
C GLU A 235 0.20 22.70 -11.25
N GLU A 236 0.08 24.01 -11.13
CA GLU A 236 1.23 24.91 -10.86
C GLU A 236 1.85 24.60 -9.49
N ILE A 237 0.98 24.44 -8.45
CA ILE A 237 1.44 24.08 -7.10
C ILE A 237 2.11 22.70 -7.09
N ARG A 238 1.64 21.72 -7.86
CA ARG A 238 2.24 20.40 -7.98
C ARG A 238 3.62 20.44 -8.63
N ARG A 239 3.80 21.26 -9.68
CA ARG A 239 5.12 21.46 -10.31
C ARG A 239 6.07 22.12 -9.33
N ALA A 240 5.64 23.17 -8.67
CA ALA A 240 6.43 23.85 -7.64
C ALA A 240 6.77 22.94 -6.45
N LEU A 241 5.87 22.03 -6.08
CA LEU A 241 6.11 21.04 -5.02
C LEU A 241 7.24 20.08 -5.40
N ASP A 242 7.25 19.59 -6.65
CA ASP A 242 8.34 18.74 -7.15
C ASP A 242 9.66 19.53 -7.20
N GLY A 243 9.66 20.80 -7.63
CA GLY A 243 10.82 21.69 -7.60
C GLY A 243 11.36 21.91 -6.19
N ALA A 244 10.47 22.26 -5.25
CA ALA A 244 10.85 22.45 -3.85
C ALA A 244 11.35 21.16 -3.17
N ALA A 245 10.84 19.99 -3.57
CA ALA A 245 11.34 18.71 -3.09
C ALA A 245 12.77 18.42 -3.58
N ILE A 246 13.07 18.75 -4.84
CA ILE A 246 14.43 18.65 -5.40
C ILE A 246 15.40 19.55 -4.62
N ASP A 247 15.00 20.80 -4.33
CA ASP A 247 15.81 21.73 -3.54
C ASP A 247 16.02 21.24 -2.11
N ARG A 248 14.96 20.74 -1.47
CA ARG A 248 15.06 20.14 -0.12
C ARG A 248 16.05 18.98 -0.10
N ASP A 249 15.97 18.05 -1.05
CA ASP A 249 16.86 16.89 -1.12
C ASP A 249 18.33 17.33 -1.34
N ARG A 250 18.55 18.43 -2.05
CA ARG A 250 19.88 19.05 -2.21
C ARG A 250 20.38 19.68 -0.91
N GLU A 251 19.55 20.45 -0.22
CA GLU A 251 19.92 21.05 1.08
C GLU A 251 20.22 19.97 2.13
N GLN A 252 19.39 18.93 2.22
CA GLN A 252 19.66 17.78 3.09
C GLN A 252 20.98 17.08 2.72
N SER A 253 21.32 17.05 1.43
CA SER A 253 22.59 16.49 0.98
C SER A 253 23.80 17.31 1.46
N LYS A 254 23.67 18.62 1.63
CA LYS A 254 24.72 19.46 2.20
C LYS A 254 25.00 19.11 3.67
N GLU A 255 23.97 18.75 4.42
CA GLU A 255 24.09 18.34 5.81
C GLU A 255 24.83 17.00 5.98
N ALA A 256 24.78 16.13 4.95
CA ALA A 256 25.49 14.86 4.97
C ALA A 256 27.01 14.97 4.73
N LEU A 257 27.50 16.13 4.33
CA LEU A 257 28.91 16.37 3.97
C LEU A 257 29.71 16.81 5.19
N ALA A 258 30.95 16.30 5.31
CA ALA A 258 31.93 16.90 6.20
C ALA A 258 32.62 18.07 5.46
N HIS A 259 32.83 19.20 6.12
CA HIS A 259 33.48 20.36 5.51
C HIS A 259 34.48 21.05 6.47
N THR A 260 35.43 21.69 5.89
CA THR A 260 36.36 22.63 6.51
C THR A 260 36.09 24.03 5.98
N ASN A 261 36.85 25.02 6.39
CA ASN A 261 36.71 26.40 5.87
C ASN A 261 36.96 26.53 4.36
N THR A 262 37.68 25.60 3.74
CA THR A 262 38.11 25.68 2.33
C THR A 262 37.71 24.49 1.46
N ALA A 263 37.47 23.33 2.06
CA ALA A 263 37.19 22.08 1.36
C ALA A 263 36.03 21.33 1.96
N PHE A 264 35.39 20.47 1.19
CA PHE A 264 34.38 19.52 1.66
C PHE A 264 34.75 18.08 1.28
N LEU A 265 34.27 17.15 2.08
CA LEU A 265 34.40 15.70 1.87
C LEU A 265 33.02 15.10 1.70
N LEU A 266 32.85 14.36 0.61
CA LEU A 266 31.66 13.62 0.27
C LEU A 266 32.00 12.14 0.18
N THR A 267 31.23 11.29 0.89
CA THR A 267 31.27 9.85 0.67
C THR A 267 29.91 9.34 0.24
N GLY A 268 29.93 8.28 -0.57
CA GLY A 268 28.67 7.74 -1.09
C GLY A 268 28.88 6.40 -1.76
N TRP A 269 27.77 5.81 -2.17
CA TRP A 269 27.75 4.60 -2.98
C TRP A 269 27.44 4.95 -4.41
N VAL A 270 28.19 4.36 -5.35
CA VAL A 270 28.00 4.51 -6.78
C VAL A 270 28.00 3.15 -7.45
N ARG A 271 27.18 3.00 -8.48
CA ARG A 271 27.21 1.79 -9.32
C ARG A 271 28.51 1.76 -10.13
N GLU A 272 29.14 0.60 -10.24
CA GLU A 272 30.39 0.44 -10.99
C GLU A 272 30.28 0.91 -12.45
N ASP A 273 29.11 0.65 -13.10
CA ASP A 273 28.85 1.06 -14.48
C ASP A 273 28.69 2.58 -14.66
N MET A 274 28.61 3.37 -13.58
CA MET A 274 28.44 4.81 -13.58
C MET A 274 29.66 5.60 -13.08
N THR A 275 30.70 4.92 -12.61
CA THR A 275 31.91 5.56 -12.04
C THR A 275 32.58 6.52 -13.01
N GLU A 276 32.74 6.12 -14.26
CA GLU A 276 33.35 6.96 -15.31
C GLU A 276 32.48 8.16 -15.68
N LYS A 277 31.17 8.01 -15.63
CA LYS A 277 30.24 9.13 -15.88
C LYS A 277 30.33 10.15 -14.76
N VAL A 278 30.38 9.69 -13.51
CA VAL A 278 30.56 10.56 -12.34
C VAL A 278 31.86 11.32 -12.42
N ARG A 279 32.97 10.65 -12.76
CA ARG A 279 34.28 11.30 -12.94
C ARG A 279 34.23 12.41 -13.96
N ARG A 280 33.74 12.14 -15.17
CA ARG A 280 33.64 13.11 -16.26
C ARG A 280 32.83 14.35 -15.90
N GLU A 281 31.74 14.19 -15.14
CA GLU A 281 30.91 15.34 -14.75
C GLU A 281 31.60 16.20 -13.67
N ILE A 282 32.38 15.59 -12.78
CA ILE A 282 33.19 16.34 -11.80
C ILE A 282 34.33 17.11 -12.51
N GLU A 283 35.02 16.49 -13.47
CA GLU A 283 36.09 17.09 -14.26
C GLU A 283 35.64 18.30 -15.09
N LYS A 284 34.36 18.38 -15.46
CA LYS A 284 33.81 19.56 -16.13
C LYS A 284 33.69 20.79 -15.22
N ILE A 285 33.65 20.58 -13.89
CA ILE A 285 33.40 21.65 -12.92
C ILE A 285 34.70 22.17 -12.33
N THR A 286 35.64 21.27 -12.01
CA THR A 286 36.90 21.65 -11.36
C THR A 286 38.00 20.66 -11.71
N ASP A 287 39.24 21.20 -11.82
CA ASP A 287 40.45 20.42 -11.96
C ASP A 287 41.10 20.10 -10.60
N VAL A 288 40.64 20.75 -9.52
CA VAL A 288 41.18 20.59 -8.16
C VAL A 288 40.25 19.72 -7.33
N TYR A 289 40.46 18.43 -7.43
CA TYR A 289 39.66 17.44 -6.66
C TYR A 289 40.48 16.20 -6.36
N TYR A 290 40.07 15.48 -5.32
CA TYR A 290 40.49 14.10 -5.04
C TYR A 290 39.29 13.18 -5.19
N LEU A 291 39.38 12.17 -6.04
CA LEU A 291 38.30 11.22 -6.32
C LEU A 291 38.82 9.80 -6.25
N ALA A 292 38.31 9.02 -5.30
CA ALA A 292 38.66 7.61 -5.15
C ALA A 292 37.39 6.73 -5.23
N PHE A 293 37.52 5.57 -5.87
CA PHE A 293 36.51 4.53 -5.91
C PHE A 293 37.11 3.25 -5.30
N GLU A 294 36.56 2.84 -4.19
CA GLU A 294 37.02 1.68 -3.41
C GLU A 294 36.01 0.55 -3.46
N ASP A 295 36.48 -0.68 -3.32
CA ASP A 295 35.59 -1.83 -3.15
C ASP A 295 34.95 -1.79 -1.74
N PRO A 296 33.69 -2.26 -1.61
CA PRO A 296 33.06 -2.37 -0.30
C PRO A 296 33.86 -3.22 0.67
N SER A 297 34.04 -2.78 1.91
CA SER A 297 34.68 -3.54 2.99
C SER A 297 33.68 -4.42 3.74
N GLU A 298 34.19 -5.47 4.42
CA GLU A 298 33.37 -6.29 5.30
C GLU A 298 32.80 -5.46 6.43
N GLY A 299 31.46 -5.37 6.51
CA GLY A 299 30.74 -4.56 7.50
C GLY A 299 30.10 -3.29 6.96
N ASP A 300 30.43 -2.88 5.73
CA ASP A 300 29.75 -1.74 5.09
C ASP A 300 28.29 -2.07 4.75
N ALA A 301 27.38 -1.14 5.03
CA ALA A 301 25.98 -1.28 4.66
C ALA A 301 25.74 -0.89 3.20
N VAL A 302 26.15 -1.76 2.28
CA VAL A 302 26.09 -1.52 0.84
C VAL A 302 24.67 -1.61 0.32
N PRO A 303 24.16 -0.61 -0.42
CA PRO A 303 22.85 -0.68 -1.04
C PRO A 303 22.84 -1.63 -2.23
N THR A 304 21.68 -2.26 -2.46
CA THR A 304 21.50 -3.25 -3.53
C THR A 304 20.69 -2.65 -4.67
N VAL A 305 21.20 -2.82 -5.90
CA VAL A 305 20.50 -2.49 -7.15
C VAL A 305 20.35 -3.75 -7.97
N LEU A 306 19.12 -4.03 -8.42
CA LEU A 306 18.84 -5.12 -9.34
C LEU A 306 18.85 -4.59 -10.79
N LYS A 307 19.48 -5.35 -11.68
CA LYS A 307 19.48 -5.09 -13.12
C LYS A 307 19.17 -6.39 -13.84
N ASN A 308 17.95 -6.51 -14.32
CA ASN A 308 17.43 -7.70 -14.97
C ASN A 308 17.03 -7.42 -16.43
N SER A 309 16.84 -8.48 -17.21
CA SER A 309 16.33 -8.38 -18.57
C SER A 309 14.89 -7.85 -18.58
N ARG A 310 14.43 -7.29 -19.70
CA ARG A 310 13.09 -6.71 -19.83
C ARG A 310 11.95 -7.66 -19.48
N LEU A 311 12.14 -8.97 -19.68
CA LEU A 311 11.15 -10.00 -19.33
C LEU A 311 11.13 -10.31 -17.82
N ILE A 312 12.26 -10.17 -17.15
CA ILE A 312 12.42 -10.49 -15.72
C ILE A 312 12.15 -9.26 -14.84
N THR A 313 12.43 -8.05 -15.33
CA THR A 313 12.25 -6.80 -14.59
C THR A 313 10.87 -6.67 -13.91
N PRO A 314 9.73 -7.06 -14.51
CA PRO A 314 8.43 -7.02 -13.82
C PRO A 314 8.42 -7.79 -12.49
N TYR A 315 9.12 -8.93 -12.41
CA TYR A 315 9.18 -9.77 -11.19
C TYR A 315 10.01 -9.15 -10.07
N GLU A 316 10.81 -8.11 -10.36
CA GLU A 316 11.47 -7.33 -9.30
C GLU A 316 10.45 -6.71 -8.33
N ALA A 317 9.23 -6.38 -8.79
CA ALA A 317 8.16 -5.93 -7.90
C ALA A 317 7.79 -7.00 -6.87
N VAL A 318 7.75 -8.27 -7.28
CA VAL A 318 7.44 -9.40 -6.39
C VAL A 318 8.59 -9.60 -5.40
N THR A 319 9.85 -9.55 -5.85
CA THR A 319 11.02 -9.64 -4.96
C THR A 319 11.05 -8.49 -3.96
N ASN A 320 10.78 -7.25 -4.41
CA ASN A 320 10.76 -6.06 -3.56
C ASN A 320 9.64 -6.07 -2.52
N LEU A 321 8.51 -6.73 -2.80
CA LEU A 321 7.44 -6.93 -1.83
C LEU A 321 7.85 -7.85 -0.68
N TYR A 322 8.77 -8.77 -0.90
CA TYR A 322 9.33 -9.63 0.15
C TYR A 322 10.46 -8.91 0.90
N SER A 323 11.58 -8.75 0.25
CA SER A 323 12.75 -7.97 0.69
C SER A 323 13.78 -7.94 -0.43
N LEU A 324 14.58 -6.90 -0.50
CA LEU A 324 15.77 -6.90 -1.37
C LEU A 324 16.81 -7.92 -0.87
N PRO A 325 17.53 -8.59 -1.81
CA PRO A 325 18.64 -9.48 -1.44
C PRO A 325 19.78 -8.68 -0.81
N ALA A 326 20.46 -9.27 0.17
CA ALA A 326 21.66 -8.68 0.73
C ALA A 326 22.74 -8.51 -0.35
N TYR A 327 23.55 -7.47 -0.26
CA TYR A 327 24.63 -7.24 -1.23
C TYR A 327 25.63 -8.41 -1.23
N GLY A 328 26.06 -8.82 -2.41
CA GLY A 328 26.99 -9.96 -2.57
C GLY A 328 26.33 -11.34 -2.62
N THR A 329 25.02 -11.44 -2.35
CA THR A 329 24.26 -12.69 -2.42
C THR A 329 23.69 -12.97 -3.83
N ILE A 330 22.90 -14.00 -3.98
CA ILE A 330 22.28 -14.37 -5.26
C ILE A 330 20.97 -13.57 -5.45
N ASP A 331 20.81 -12.98 -6.65
CA ASP A 331 19.53 -12.43 -7.06
C ASP A 331 18.50 -13.53 -7.30
N GLY A 332 17.49 -13.62 -6.45
CA GLY A 332 16.40 -14.59 -6.56
C GLY A 332 15.42 -14.31 -7.70
N THR A 333 15.37 -13.07 -8.22
CA THR A 333 14.35 -12.65 -9.20
C THR A 333 14.38 -13.47 -10.49
N PRO A 334 15.52 -13.64 -11.19
CA PRO A 334 15.56 -14.44 -12.41
C PRO A 334 15.31 -15.92 -12.18
N LEU A 335 15.58 -16.40 -10.96
CA LEU A 335 15.42 -17.81 -10.61
C LEU A 335 13.96 -18.17 -10.31
N MET A 336 13.22 -17.24 -9.69
CA MET A 336 11.81 -17.46 -9.39
C MET A 336 10.87 -17.15 -10.58
N ALA A 337 11.26 -16.25 -11.49
CA ALA A 337 10.39 -15.76 -12.57
C ALA A 337 9.73 -16.86 -13.42
N PRO A 338 10.44 -17.92 -13.88
CA PRO A 338 9.84 -18.98 -14.69
C PRO A 338 8.80 -19.79 -13.90
N PHE A 339 9.06 -20.07 -12.63
CA PHE A 339 8.12 -20.80 -11.78
C PHE A 339 6.92 -19.94 -11.40
N TYR A 340 7.15 -18.66 -11.15
CA TYR A 340 6.05 -17.72 -10.91
C TYR A 340 5.10 -17.66 -12.11
N PHE A 341 5.67 -17.57 -13.32
CA PHE A 341 4.91 -17.59 -14.58
C PHE A 341 4.05 -18.84 -14.70
N ILE A 342 4.62 -20.04 -14.51
CA ILE A 342 3.93 -21.33 -14.61
C ILE A 342 2.83 -21.45 -13.54
N PHE A 343 3.17 -21.19 -12.28
CA PHE A 343 2.23 -21.39 -11.17
C PHE A 343 1.05 -20.42 -11.21
N PHE A 344 1.29 -19.16 -11.59
CA PHE A 344 0.22 -18.20 -11.79
C PHE A 344 -0.78 -18.69 -12.84
N GLY A 345 -0.27 -19.17 -13.97
CA GLY A 345 -1.11 -19.72 -15.05
C GLY A 345 -1.90 -20.95 -14.63
N MET A 346 -1.27 -21.88 -13.90
CA MET A 346 -1.94 -23.09 -13.40
C MET A 346 -3.01 -22.80 -12.33
N MET A 347 -2.80 -21.78 -11.50
CA MET A 347 -3.77 -21.38 -10.47
C MET A 347 -5.00 -20.69 -11.05
N LEU A 348 -4.83 -19.82 -12.05
CA LEU A 348 -5.96 -19.13 -12.69
C LEU A 348 -6.69 -20.03 -13.70
N SER A 349 -5.95 -20.82 -14.46
CA SER A 349 -6.36 -21.96 -15.30
C SER A 349 -7.62 -21.75 -16.17
N ASP A 350 -7.90 -20.51 -16.62
CA ASP A 350 -9.01 -20.22 -17.54
C ASP A 350 -8.52 -19.32 -18.68
N THR A 351 -8.69 -19.81 -19.92
CA THR A 351 -8.12 -19.17 -21.12
C THR A 351 -8.72 -17.79 -21.39
N VAL A 352 -10.02 -17.60 -21.16
CA VAL A 352 -10.68 -16.30 -21.39
C VAL A 352 -10.24 -15.30 -20.33
N TYR A 353 -10.18 -15.70 -19.07
CA TYR A 353 -9.69 -14.83 -17.99
C TYR A 353 -8.24 -14.43 -18.24
N GLY A 354 -7.40 -15.38 -18.69
CA GLY A 354 -6.03 -15.09 -19.09
C GLY A 354 -5.93 -14.06 -20.22
N ALA A 355 -6.76 -14.21 -21.26
CA ALA A 355 -6.79 -13.29 -22.39
C ALA A 355 -7.23 -11.87 -21.97
N VAL A 356 -8.32 -11.76 -21.20
CA VAL A 356 -8.82 -10.48 -20.69
C VAL A 356 -7.78 -9.81 -19.79
N LEU A 357 -7.13 -10.57 -18.92
CA LEU A 357 -6.08 -10.06 -18.02
C LEU A 357 -4.85 -9.57 -18.80
N ALA A 358 -4.38 -10.34 -19.78
CA ALA A 358 -3.22 -9.99 -20.60
C ALA A 358 -3.49 -8.73 -21.43
N LEU A 359 -4.65 -8.66 -22.11
CA LEU A 359 -5.05 -7.51 -22.92
C LEU A 359 -5.30 -6.27 -22.06
N GLY A 360 -5.97 -6.43 -20.91
CA GLY A 360 -6.22 -5.34 -19.96
C GLY A 360 -4.91 -4.76 -19.40
N ALA A 361 -3.98 -5.62 -18.96
CA ALA A 361 -2.68 -5.18 -18.48
C ALA A 361 -1.82 -4.54 -19.58
N TRP A 362 -1.86 -5.07 -20.80
CA TRP A 362 -1.20 -4.47 -21.97
C TRP A 362 -1.76 -3.08 -22.30
N ALA A 363 -3.10 -2.94 -22.32
CA ALA A 363 -3.76 -1.67 -22.56
C ALA A 363 -3.39 -0.65 -21.46
N PHE A 364 -3.38 -1.07 -20.20
CA PHE A 364 -2.95 -0.26 -19.06
C PHE A 364 -1.52 0.26 -19.24
N LEU A 365 -0.58 -0.62 -19.59
CA LEU A 365 0.82 -0.26 -19.84
C LEU A 365 0.99 0.69 -21.03
N LYS A 366 0.21 0.49 -22.11
CA LYS A 366 0.32 1.27 -23.36
C LYS A 366 -0.30 2.67 -23.23
N TYR A 367 -1.51 2.77 -22.67
CA TYR A 367 -2.29 4.01 -22.65
C TYR A 367 -2.01 4.85 -21.40
N LEU A 368 -1.90 4.24 -20.22
CA LEU A 368 -1.70 4.96 -18.97
C LEU A 368 -0.22 5.17 -18.63
N LYS A 369 0.70 4.40 -19.26
CA LYS A 369 2.16 4.49 -19.07
C LYS A 369 2.58 4.63 -17.59
N PRO A 370 2.15 3.70 -16.71
CA PRO A 370 2.50 3.78 -15.29
C PRO A 370 4.01 3.71 -15.11
N THR A 371 4.51 4.30 -14.02
CA THR A 371 5.93 4.30 -13.66
C THR A 371 6.19 3.49 -12.39
N GLY A 372 7.43 3.11 -12.14
CA GLY A 372 7.85 2.45 -10.90
C GLY A 372 7.17 1.09 -10.67
N MET A 373 6.75 0.86 -9.44
CA MET A 373 6.17 -0.42 -8.98
C MET A 373 4.89 -0.81 -9.75
N MET A 374 4.03 0.18 -10.08
CA MET A 374 2.79 -0.08 -10.83
C MET A 374 3.05 -0.61 -12.24
N LYS A 375 4.09 -0.12 -12.91
CA LYS A 375 4.54 -0.64 -14.21
C LYS A 375 4.95 -2.11 -14.11
N ASN A 376 5.74 -2.44 -13.09
CA ASN A 376 6.24 -3.79 -12.90
C ASN A 376 5.10 -4.75 -12.53
N LEU A 377 4.18 -4.37 -11.62
CA LEU A 377 3.01 -5.18 -11.29
C LEU A 377 2.11 -5.44 -12.51
N ALA A 378 1.84 -4.41 -13.31
CA ALA A 378 1.09 -4.60 -14.55
C ALA A 378 1.82 -5.52 -15.54
N GLY A 379 3.16 -5.47 -15.57
CA GLY A 379 3.99 -6.40 -16.34
C GLY A 379 3.86 -7.84 -15.87
N VAL A 380 3.84 -8.08 -14.55
CA VAL A 380 3.61 -9.43 -13.96
C VAL A 380 2.21 -9.94 -14.34
N LEU A 381 1.18 -9.11 -14.22
CA LEU A 381 -0.19 -9.49 -14.59
C LEU A 381 -0.33 -9.78 -16.08
N MET A 382 0.33 -9.01 -16.94
CA MET A 382 0.35 -9.27 -18.38
C MET A 382 0.99 -10.64 -18.70
N GLN A 383 2.15 -10.93 -18.13
CA GLN A 383 2.83 -12.21 -18.32
C GLN A 383 2.05 -13.37 -17.68
N GLY A 384 1.51 -13.16 -16.48
CA GLY A 384 0.63 -14.12 -15.81
C GLY A 384 -0.62 -14.44 -16.66
N GLY A 385 -1.25 -13.42 -17.28
CA GLY A 385 -2.36 -13.61 -18.20
C GLY A 385 -1.97 -14.44 -19.43
N ILE A 386 -0.80 -14.20 -20.02
CA ILE A 386 -0.26 -15.02 -21.13
C ILE A 386 -0.05 -16.46 -20.66
N SER A 387 0.55 -16.68 -19.49
CA SER A 387 0.71 -18.02 -18.93
C SER A 387 -0.63 -18.71 -18.72
N THR A 388 -1.62 -17.99 -18.23
CA THR A 388 -2.98 -18.51 -17.99
C THR A 388 -3.65 -18.97 -19.29
N ILE A 389 -3.43 -18.30 -20.42
CA ILE A 389 -3.94 -18.76 -21.73
C ILE A 389 -3.41 -20.15 -22.04
N PHE A 390 -2.09 -20.36 -21.90
CA PHE A 390 -1.47 -21.66 -22.17
C PHE A 390 -1.90 -22.74 -21.18
N MET A 391 -1.89 -22.42 -19.88
CA MET A 391 -2.25 -23.39 -18.84
C MET A 391 -3.75 -23.68 -18.83
N GLY A 392 -4.60 -22.70 -19.15
CA GLY A 392 -6.03 -22.89 -19.32
C GLY A 392 -6.37 -23.81 -20.48
N LEU A 393 -5.59 -23.77 -21.59
CA LEU A 393 -5.73 -24.72 -22.68
C LEU A 393 -5.30 -26.14 -22.28
N LEU A 394 -4.21 -26.26 -21.51
CA LEU A 394 -3.63 -27.57 -21.15
C LEU A 394 -4.40 -28.29 -20.04
N PHE A 395 -4.87 -27.57 -19.02
CA PHE A 395 -5.39 -28.13 -17.78
C PHE A 395 -6.74 -27.56 -17.32
N GLY A 396 -7.24 -26.50 -17.97
CA GLY A 396 -8.33 -25.70 -17.47
C GLY A 396 -9.56 -25.65 -18.35
N THR A 397 -10.20 -24.48 -18.31
CA THR A 397 -11.48 -24.19 -18.93
C THR A 397 -11.40 -22.94 -19.82
N CYS A 398 -12.51 -22.68 -20.52
CA CYS A 398 -12.73 -21.48 -21.32
C CYS A 398 -14.00 -20.80 -20.81
N ALA A 399 -13.85 -19.76 -19.98
CA ALA A 399 -14.94 -19.08 -19.27
C ALA A 399 -15.84 -20.07 -18.46
N GLY A 400 -15.24 -21.03 -17.77
CA GLY A 400 -15.96 -22.06 -17.02
C GLY A 400 -16.58 -23.16 -17.90
N VAL A 401 -16.35 -23.18 -19.21
CA VAL A 401 -16.80 -24.26 -20.10
C VAL A 401 -15.60 -25.17 -20.39
N GLY A 402 -15.80 -26.49 -20.21
CA GLY A 402 -14.74 -27.46 -20.52
C GLY A 402 -14.44 -27.56 -22.02
N TRP A 403 -13.17 -27.77 -22.36
CA TRP A 403 -12.71 -27.90 -23.75
C TRP A 403 -13.39 -29.00 -24.54
N PRO A 404 -13.70 -30.18 -23.99
CA PRO A 404 -14.43 -31.22 -24.71
C PRO A 404 -15.82 -30.79 -25.23
N VAL A 405 -16.46 -29.83 -24.53
CA VAL A 405 -17.75 -29.27 -24.98
C VAL A 405 -17.55 -28.32 -26.16
N ILE A 406 -16.48 -27.51 -26.11
CA ILE A 406 -16.17 -26.51 -27.14
C ILE A 406 -15.68 -27.18 -28.45
N PHE A 407 -14.80 -28.17 -28.32
CA PHE A 407 -14.23 -28.88 -29.47
C PHE A 407 -15.03 -30.10 -29.93
N ARG A 408 -16.27 -30.22 -29.45
CA ARG A 408 -17.14 -31.37 -29.81
C ARG A 408 -17.28 -31.53 -31.30
N GLY A 409 -16.96 -32.74 -31.80
CA GLY A 409 -16.99 -33.05 -33.23
C GLY A 409 -15.79 -32.60 -34.06
N THR A 410 -14.73 -32.08 -33.43
CA THR A 410 -13.45 -31.75 -34.07
C THR A 410 -12.36 -32.76 -33.67
N ALA A 411 -11.27 -32.84 -34.46
CA ALA A 411 -10.13 -33.70 -34.15
C ALA A 411 -9.43 -33.36 -32.81
N LEU A 412 -9.73 -32.21 -32.25
CA LEU A 412 -9.13 -31.70 -31.02
C LEU A 412 -9.91 -32.09 -29.73
N GLU A 413 -11.11 -32.68 -29.86
CA GLU A 413 -11.99 -33.06 -28.75
C GLU A 413 -11.28 -33.97 -27.71
N ASN A 414 -10.41 -34.88 -28.16
CA ASN A 414 -9.67 -35.79 -27.30
C ASN A 414 -8.22 -35.34 -27.02
N THR A 415 -7.82 -34.19 -27.54
CA THR A 415 -6.44 -33.69 -27.38
C THR A 415 -6.33 -32.70 -26.23
N PHE A 416 -7.37 -31.89 -26.00
CA PHE A 416 -7.43 -30.89 -24.95
C PHE A 416 -8.67 -31.03 -24.08
N PRO A 417 -8.55 -30.85 -22.72
CA PRO A 417 -7.30 -30.62 -21.99
C PRO A 417 -6.46 -31.91 -21.86
N LEU A 418 -5.16 -31.79 -21.64
CA LEU A 418 -4.27 -32.93 -21.37
C LEU A 418 -4.69 -33.69 -20.12
N ILE A 419 -5.07 -32.97 -19.08
CA ILE A 419 -5.63 -33.48 -17.82
C ILE A 419 -6.74 -32.52 -17.44
N ASP A 420 -7.96 -32.99 -17.48
CA ASP A 420 -9.10 -32.21 -17.03
C ASP A 420 -9.16 -32.23 -15.49
N SER A 421 -9.00 -31.07 -14.88
CA SER A 421 -9.02 -30.89 -13.42
C SER A 421 -10.36 -31.28 -12.79
N SER A 422 -11.47 -31.23 -13.55
CA SER A 422 -12.80 -31.55 -13.05
C SER A 422 -13.10 -33.06 -13.11
N THR A 423 -12.64 -33.76 -14.13
CA THR A 423 -12.86 -35.20 -14.31
C THR A 423 -11.76 -36.07 -13.70
N ASN A 424 -10.52 -35.58 -13.66
CA ASN A 424 -9.36 -36.29 -13.09
C ASN A 424 -8.59 -35.41 -12.07
N PRO A 425 -9.18 -35.09 -10.91
CA PRO A 425 -8.58 -34.24 -9.90
C PRO A 425 -7.30 -34.84 -9.30
N MET A 426 -7.22 -36.18 -9.18
CA MET A 426 -6.03 -36.87 -8.67
C MET A 426 -4.84 -36.72 -9.61
N GLY A 427 -5.05 -36.84 -10.92
CA GLY A 427 -4.02 -36.62 -11.92
C GLY A 427 -3.45 -35.22 -11.88
N MET A 428 -4.32 -34.20 -11.76
CA MET A 428 -3.90 -32.80 -11.66
C MET A 428 -3.16 -32.52 -10.34
N LEU A 429 -3.59 -33.11 -9.22
CA LEU A 429 -2.89 -33.00 -7.94
C LEU A 429 -1.46 -33.58 -8.05
N MET A 430 -1.29 -34.74 -8.72
CA MET A 430 0.03 -35.33 -8.95
C MET A 430 0.93 -34.43 -9.79
N VAL A 431 0.39 -33.80 -10.83
CA VAL A 431 1.16 -32.82 -11.65
C VAL A 431 1.60 -31.64 -10.79
N CYS A 432 0.72 -31.08 -9.98
CA CYS A 432 1.06 -29.96 -9.09
C CYS A 432 2.13 -30.37 -8.06
N ALA A 433 2.03 -31.57 -7.49
CA ALA A 433 3.05 -32.11 -6.57
C ALA A 433 4.40 -32.32 -7.27
N ALA A 434 4.40 -32.82 -8.51
CA ALA A 434 5.62 -33.00 -9.30
C ALA A 434 6.30 -31.64 -9.59
N PHE A 435 5.55 -30.63 -10.01
CA PHE A 435 6.07 -29.26 -10.17
C PHE A 435 6.61 -28.70 -8.86
N GLY A 436 5.94 -28.97 -7.72
CA GLY A 436 6.41 -28.59 -6.40
C GLY A 436 7.75 -29.21 -6.04
N ILE A 437 7.92 -30.52 -6.27
CA ILE A 437 9.17 -31.24 -6.02
C ILE A 437 10.29 -30.68 -6.90
N ILE A 438 10.03 -30.47 -8.19
CA ILE A 438 11.01 -29.87 -9.12
C ILE A 438 11.44 -28.48 -8.63
N HIS A 439 10.49 -27.66 -8.21
CA HIS A 439 10.76 -26.31 -7.70
C HIS A 439 11.61 -26.32 -6.42
N MET A 440 11.28 -27.20 -5.47
CA MET A 440 12.06 -27.36 -4.24
C MET A 440 13.46 -27.89 -4.52
N PHE A 441 13.61 -28.88 -5.41
CA PHE A 441 14.92 -29.38 -5.79
C PHE A 441 15.76 -28.31 -6.46
N TYR A 442 15.15 -27.49 -7.31
CA TYR A 442 15.80 -26.35 -7.91
C TYR A 442 16.31 -25.35 -6.85
N ALA A 443 15.50 -25.05 -5.82
CA ALA A 443 15.92 -24.20 -4.71
C ALA A 443 17.16 -24.76 -3.98
N VAL A 444 17.14 -26.06 -3.68
CA VAL A 444 18.28 -26.72 -2.99
C VAL A 444 19.53 -26.79 -3.87
N LEU A 445 19.37 -26.98 -5.18
CA LEU A 445 20.49 -26.91 -6.12
C LEU A 445 21.13 -25.52 -6.12
N ILE A 446 20.33 -24.44 -6.05
CA ILE A 446 20.85 -23.07 -5.94
C ILE A 446 21.58 -22.88 -4.61
N ALA A 447 21.01 -23.37 -3.50
CA ALA A 447 21.66 -23.34 -2.18
C ALA A 447 23.01 -24.09 -2.21
N THR A 448 23.02 -25.27 -2.84
CA THR A 448 24.25 -26.06 -3.05
C THR A 448 25.29 -25.28 -3.86
N TRP A 449 24.87 -24.65 -4.96
CA TRP A 449 25.75 -23.82 -5.77
C TRP A 449 26.36 -22.67 -4.95
N ASN A 450 25.52 -22.01 -4.11
CA ASN A 450 26.00 -20.93 -3.23
C ASN A 450 27.05 -21.41 -2.24
N CYS A 451 26.85 -22.56 -1.58
CA CYS A 451 27.82 -23.19 -0.69
C CYS A 451 29.14 -23.54 -1.42
N LEU A 452 29.05 -24.08 -2.64
CA LEU A 452 30.23 -24.40 -3.46
C LEU A 452 31.02 -23.14 -3.83
N LYS A 453 30.37 -22.06 -4.17
CA LYS A 453 31.00 -20.76 -4.48
C LYS A 453 31.79 -20.22 -3.28
N HIS A 454 31.28 -20.43 -2.06
CA HIS A 454 31.97 -20.05 -0.81
C HIS A 454 32.93 -21.13 -0.28
N LYS A 455 33.20 -22.19 -1.06
CA LYS A 455 34.11 -23.31 -0.72
C LYS A 455 33.68 -24.14 0.50
N ASP A 456 32.38 -24.06 0.90
CA ASP A 456 31.81 -24.93 1.94
C ASP A 456 31.28 -26.23 1.32
N TYR A 457 32.19 -27.15 1.01
CA TYR A 457 31.87 -28.44 0.38
C TYR A 457 31.02 -29.34 1.30
N MET A 458 31.28 -29.29 2.62
CA MET A 458 30.54 -30.12 3.58
C MET A 458 29.12 -29.62 3.77
N GLY A 459 28.88 -28.30 3.79
CA GLY A 459 27.55 -27.70 3.77
C GLY A 459 26.79 -28.03 2.50
N ALA A 460 27.44 -27.95 1.34
CA ALA A 460 26.86 -28.31 0.06
C ALA A 460 26.35 -29.76 0.03
N LEU A 461 27.13 -30.71 0.54
CA LEU A 461 26.77 -32.13 0.50
C LEU A 461 25.73 -32.48 1.58
N ILE A 462 26.02 -32.15 2.86
CA ILE A 462 25.26 -32.66 4.00
C ILE A 462 23.98 -31.83 4.24
N ASP A 463 24.10 -30.51 4.20
CA ASP A 463 22.97 -29.66 4.52
C ASP A 463 21.98 -29.47 3.34
N ASN A 464 22.46 -29.71 2.08
CA ASN A 464 21.67 -29.52 0.87
C ASN A 464 21.45 -30.80 0.06
N MET A 465 22.53 -31.42 -0.52
CA MET A 465 22.38 -32.56 -1.46
C MET A 465 21.78 -33.80 -0.82
N CYS A 466 22.12 -34.11 0.45
CA CYS A 466 21.51 -35.23 1.15
C CYS A 466 19.98 -35.16 1.23
N TRP A 467 19.41 -33.96 1.29
CA TRP A 467 17.96 -33.78 1.29
C TRP A 467 17.31 -34.15 -0.04
N ILE A 468 17.97 -33.82 -1.17
CA ILE A 468 17.50 -34.27 -2.49
C ILE A 468 17.49 -35.81 -2.55
N PHE A 469 18.52 -36.45 -2.03
CA PHE A 469 18.64 -37.92 -2.02
C PHE A 469 17.59 -38.57 -1.09
N ILE A 470 17.33 -38.00 0.09
CA ILE A 470 16.29 -38.48 1.01
C ILE A 470 14.91 -38.40 0.34
N VAL A 471 14.54 -37.23 -0.19
CA VAL A 471 13.23 -37.01 -0.80
C VAL A 471 13.08 -37.86 -2.08
N SER A 472 14.10 -37.91 -2.94
CA SER A 472 14.09 -38.77 -4.13
C SER A 472 13.94 -40.22 -3.75
N GLY A 473 14.65 -40.69 -2.72
CA GLY A 473 14.54 -42.06 -2.22
C GLY A 473 13.13 -42.40 -1.69
N LEU A 474 12.47 -41.46 -1.00
CA LEU A 474 11.11 -41.64 -0.55
C LEU A 474 10.10 -41.68 -1.73
N ILE A 475 10.29 -40.84 -2.75
CA ILE A 475 9.47 -40.86 -3.97
C ILE A 475 9.63 -42.21 -4.71
N MET A 476 10.87 -42.70 -4.82
CA MET A 476 11.14 -43.98 -5.48
C MET A 476 10.52 -45.18 -4.76
N GLN A 477 10.21 -45.09 -3.46
CA GLN A 477 9.45 -46.14 -2.75
C GLN A 477 7.99 -46.22 -3.21
N ALA A 478 7.42 -45.15 -3.72
CA ALA A 478 6.08 -45.16 -4.31
C ALA A 478 6.04 -45.70 -5.76
N ALA A 479 7.21 -45.94 -6.39
CA ALA A 479 7.33 -46.40 -7.78
C ALA A 479 6.53 -47.68 -8.11
N PRO A 480 6.41 -48.72 -7.21
CA PRO A 480 5.58 -49.87 -7.48
C PRO A 480 4.08 -49.58 -7.63
N MET A 481 3.59 -48.52 -6.98
CA MET A 481 2.18 -48.07 -7.12
C MET A 481 1.93 -47.50 -8.53
N ALA A 482 3.00 -47.00 -9.19
CA ALA A 482 2.96 -46.51 -10.56
C ALA A 482 3.33 -47.59 -11.62
N GLY A 483 3.41 -48.86 -11.21
CA GLY A 483 3.71 -49.98 -12.11
C GLY A 483 5.20 -50.16 -12.43
N LEU A 484 6.11 -49.46 -11.72
CA LEU A 484 7.56 -49.58 -11.90
C LEU A 484 8.13 -50.79 -11.11
N SER A 485 9.34 -51.24 -11.48
CA SER A 485 9.97 -52.38 -10.90
C SER A 485 10.28 -52.21 -9.40
N ARG A 486 10.12 -53.28 -8.60
CA ARG A 486 10.45 -53.27 -7.16
C ARG A 486 11.92 -52.96 -6.88
N SER A 487 12.83 -53.25 -7.81
CA SER A 487 14.25 -52.89 -7.70
C SER A 487 14.48 -51.40 -7.55
N VAL A 488 13.63 -50.56 -8.18
CA VAL A 488 13.68 -49.11 -8.06
C VAL A 488 13.31 -48.66 -6.62
N ALA A 489 12.30 -49.27 -6.03
CA ALA A 489 11.92 -48.99 -4.67
C ALA A 489 12.97 -49.42 -3.63
N GLU A 490 13.63 -50.58 -3.84
CA GLU A 490 14.72 -51.03 -2.98
C GLU A 490 15.96 -50.12 -3.07
N PHE A 491 16.32 -49.68 -4.26
CA PHE A 491 17.38 -48.68 -4.45
C PHE A 491 17.02 -47.36 -3.76
N GLY A 492 15.83 -46.88 -3.93
CA GLY A 492 15.31 -45.66 -3.26
C GLY A 492 15.36 -45.74 -1.74
N LYS A 493 15.00 -46.94 -1.18
CA LYS A 493 15.08 -47.19 0.26
C LYS A 493 16.53 -47.04 0.78
N TRP A 494 17.48 -47.68 0.12
CA TRP A 494 18.88 -47.59 0.53
C TRP A 494 19.45 -46.19 0.36
N LEU A 495 19.11 -45.49 -0.73
CA LEU A 495 19.49 -44.11 -0.96
C LEU A 495 18.99 -43.20 0.17
N ALA A 496 17.73 -43.32 0.59
CA ALA A 496 17.15 -42.55 1.68
C ALA A 496 17.85 -42.87 3.02
N ILE A 497 18.06 -44.16 3.34
CA ILE A 497 18.68 -44.56 4.61
C ILE A 497 20.13 -44.07 4.70
N VAL A 498 20.93 -44.26 3.68
CA VAL A 498 22.35 -43.84 3.68
C VAL A 498 22.42 -42.29 3.83
N SER A 499 21.61 -41.55 3.10
CA SER A 499 21.57 -40.09 3.20
C SER A 499 21.11 -39.61 4.56
N ALA A 500 20.07 -40.25 5.15
CA ALA A 500 19.59 -39.93 6.49
C ALA A 500 20.67 -40.19 7.57
N VAL A 501 21.42 -41.29 7.46
CA VAL A 501 22.55 -41.60 8.36
C VAL A 501 23.66 -40.55 8.23
N LEU A 502 23.98 -40.11 7.00
CA LEU A 502 24.96 -39.04 6.78
C LEU A 502 24.51 -37.73 7.42
N VAL A 503 23.25 -37.32 7.25
CA VAL A 503 22.70 -36.14 7.91
C VAL A 503 22.75 -36.29 9.42
N PHE A 504 22.34 -37.45 9.98
CA PHE A 504 22.35 -37.69 11.41
C PHE A 504 23.74 -37.55 12.04
N LEU A 505 24.78 -38.10 11.39
CA LEU A 505 26.13 -38.08 11.91
C LEU A 505 26.87 -36.73 11.75
N PHE A 506 26.61 -36.03 10.64
CA PHE A 506 27.43 -34.88 10.25
C PHE A 506 26.72 -33.53 10.34
N ALA A 507 25.38 -33.46 10.47
CA ALA A 507 24.65 -32.18 10.57
C ALA A 507 25.02 -31.38 11.82
N GLY A 508 25.41 -32.05 12.92
CA GLY A 508 25.84 -31.43 14.16
C GLY A 508 27.32 -31.04 14.25
N ARG A 509 28.06 -31.02 13.13
CA ARG A 509 29.54 -30.85 13.08
C ARG A 509 30.06 -29.57 13.76
N SER A 510 29.24 -28.51 13.86
CA SER A 510 29.62 -27.26 14.54
C SER A 510 29.65 -27.34 16.06
N LYS A 511 29.05 -28.39 16.67
CA LYS A 511 29.02 -28.57 18.12
C LYS A 511 30.22 -29.41 18.62
N LYS A 512 30.85 -28.97 19.72
CA LYS A 512 32.01 -29.65 20.30
C LYS A 512 31.67 -30.99 20.97
N ASN A 513 30.48 -31.12 21.57
CA ASN A 513 30.03 -32.30 22.33
C ASN A 513 29.39 -33.34 21.41
N ILE A 514 29.78 -34.63 21.54
CA ILE A 514 29.20 -35.75 20.78
C ILE A 514 27.70 -35.88 21.00
N ALA A 515 27.22 -35.79 22.26
CA ALA A 515 25.81 -35.80 22.57
C ALA A 515 25.06 -34.63 21.89
N GLY A 516 25.65 -33.43 21.87
CA GLY A 516 25.11 -32.29 21.17
C GLY A 516 25.06 -32.44 19.65
N ARG A 517 26.00 -33.20 19.06
CA ARG A 517 26.00 -33.55 17.62
C ARG A 517 24.85 -34.50 17.28
N LEU A 518 24.63 -35.54 18.08
CA LEU A 518 23.56 -36.51 17.87
C LEU A 518 22.16 -35.88 18.04
N ILE A 519 21.98 -35.06 19.08
CA ILE A 519 20.72 -34.34 19.27
C ILE A 519 20.44 -33.36 18.11
N SER A 520 21.47 -32.64 17.63
CA SER A 520 21.35 -31.77 16.47
C SER A 520 21.06 -32.53 15.19
N GLY A 521 21.67 -33.71 14.99
CA GLY A 521 21.38 -34.60 13.86
C GLY A 521 19.96 -35.15 13.88
N ALA A 522 19.45 -35.55 15.05
CA ALA A 522 18.06 -35.98 15.22
C ALA A 522 17.08 -34.84 14.94
N GLY A 523 17.39 -33.61 15.42
CA GLY A 523 16.59 -32.42 15.11
C GLY A 523 16.53 -32.11 13.62
N LYS A 524 17.67 -32.23 12.92
CA LYS A 524 17.73 -32.07 11.46
C LYS A 524 16.92 -33.14 10.71
N LEU A 525 16.90 -34.38 11.16
CA LEU A 525 16.05 -35.42 10.54
C LEU A 525 14.56 -35.14 10.72
N TYR A 526 14.17 -34.47 11.81
CA TYR A 526 12.78 -34.02 11.99
C TYR A 526 12.33 -33.03 10.91
N ASP A 527 13.26 -32.31 10.25
CA ASP A 527 12.97 -31.41 9.13
C ASP A 527 12.33 -32.15 7.93
N VAL A 528 12.36 -33.51 7.87
CA VAL A 528 11.57 -34.30 6.90
C VAL A 528 10.09 -33.96 6.95
N THR A 529 9.55 -33.70 8.15
CA THR A 529 8.15 -33.29 8.32
C THR A 529 7.88 -31.92 7.69
N SER A 530 8.83 -30.99 7.80
CA SER A 530 8.75 -29.69 7.12
C SER A 530 8.75 -29.84 5.59
N TRP A 531 9.62 -30.72 5.06
CA TRP A 531 9.66 -31.03 3.63
C TRP A 531 8.34 -31.60 3.10
N LEU A 532 7.71 -32.50 3.86
CA LEU A 532 6.39 -33.02 3.52
C LEU A 532 5.34 -31.89 3.50
N GLY A 533 5.37 -31.01 4.52
CA GLY A 533 4.53 -29.81 4.57
C GLY A 533 4.73 -28.87 3.39
N ASP A 534 6.00 -28.65 3.00
CA ASP A 534 6.35 -27.85 1.84
C ASP A 534 5.75 -28.45 0.55
N VAL A 535 5.89 -29.76 0.31
CA VAL A 535 5.29 -30.45 -0.86
C VAL A 535 3.77 -30.35 -0.84
N LEU A 536 3.14 -30.57 0.32
CA LEU A 536 1.68 -30.42 0.45
C LEU A 536 1.19 -28.99 0.19
N SER A 537 2.04 -27.98 0.41
CA SER A 537 1.70 -26.57 0.11
C SER A 537 1.43 -26.34 -1.38
N TYR A 538 2.00 -27.16 -2.28
CA TYR A 538 1.72 -27.08 -3.72
C TYR A 538 0.35 -27.62 -4.12
N ALA A 539 -0.36 -28.34 -3.25
CA ALA A 539 -1.76 -28.69 -3.46
C ALA A 539 -2.65 -27.45 -3.63
N ARG A 540 -2.20 -26.28 -3.17
CA ARG A 540 -2.87 -24.99 -3.37
C ARG A 540 -2.98 -24.60 -4.85
N ILE A 541 -1.99 -24.96 -5.68
CA ILE A 541 -2.04 -24.74 -7.13
C ILE A 541 -3.23 -25.47 -7.72
N PHE A 542 -3.38 -26.74 -7.36
CA PHE A 542 -4.51 -27.57 -7.76
C PHE A 542 -5.84 -27.01 -7.24
N ALA A 543 -5.92 -26.69 -5.93
CA ALA A 543 -7.14 -26.22 -5.29
C ALA A 543 -7.69 -24.93 -5.93
N LEU A 544 -6.81 -23.96 -6.23
CA LEU A 544 -7.22 -22.71 -6.86
C LEU A 544 -7.59 -22.90 -8.34
N GLY A 545 -6.84 -23.68 -9.09
CA GLY A 545 -7.16 -23.97 -10.49
C GLY A 545 -8.50 -24.70 -10.62
N LEU A 546 -8.74 -25.72 -9.79
CA LEU A 546 -10.02 -26.43 -9.73
C LEU A 546 -11.17 -25.49 -9.33
N SER A 547 -10.96 -24.66 -8.30
CA SER A 547 -11.97 -23.71 -7.81
C SER A 547 -12.39 -22.73 -8.90
N THR A 548 -11.43 -22.15 -9.65
CA THR A 548 -11.73 -21.21 -10.72
C THR A 548 -12.60 -21.87 -11.80
N GLY A 549 -12.27 -23.09 -12.23
CA GLY A 549 -13.04 -23.83 -13.23
C GLY A 549 -14.44 -24.20 -12.76
N VAL A 550 -14.56 -24.76 -11.53
CA VAL A 550 -15.84 -25.18 -10.96
C VAL A 550 -16.76 -23.99 -10.72
N ILE A 551 -16.27 -22.89 -10.15
CA ILE A 551 -17.09 -21.68 -9.92
C ILE A 551 -17.54 -21.08 -11.27
N GLY A 552 -16.67 -21.04 -12.28
CA GLY A 552 -17.05 -20.62 -13.63
C GLY A 552 -18.19 -21.46 -14.21
N MET A 553 -18.12 -22.78 -14.06
CA MET A 553 -19.17 -23.71 -14.48
C MET A 553 -20.50 -23.44 -13.74
N VAL A 554 -20.44 -23.27 -12.40
CA VAL A 554 -21.63 -22.97 -11.60
C VAL A 554 -22.26 -21.65 -12.00
N LEU A 555 -21.46 -20.60 -12.26
CA LEU A 555 -21.96 -19.32 -12.74
C LEU A 555 -22.69 -19.46 -14.10
N ASN A 556 -22.13 -20.24 -15.00
CA ASN A 556 -22.77 -20.52 -16.29
C ASN A 556 -24.10 -21.25 -16.11
N THR A 557 -24.13 -22.29 -15.27
CA THR A 557 -25.36 -23.04 -14.99
C THR A 557 -26.45 -22.16 -14.36
N LEU A 558 -26.09 -21.34 -13.36
CA LEU A 558 -27.04 -20.44 -12.72
C LEU A 558 -27.58 -19.36 -13.70
N CYS A 559 -26.73 -18.79 -14.52
CA CYS A 559 -27.13 -17.72 -15.44
C CYS A 559 -27.90 -18.27 -16.66
N TRP A 560 -27.35 -19.27 -17.33
CA TRP A 560 -27.86 -19.71 -18.62
C TRP A 560 -28.86 -20.86 -18.52
N ASP A 561 -28.62 -21.86 -17.65
CA ASP A 561 -29.50 -23.02 -17.56
C ASP A 561 -30.71 -22.76 -16.63
N MET A 562 -30.52 -22.00 -15.54
CA MET A 562 -31.62 -21.74 -14.59
C MET A 562 -32.30 -20.41 -14.85
N LEU A 563 -31.57 -19.27 -14.82
CA LEU A 563 -32.17 -17.95 -14.90
C LEU A 563 -32.72 -17.65 -16.31
N PHE A 564 -31.96 -17.93 -17.37
CA PHE A 564 -32.43 -17.73 -18.74
C PHE A 564 -33.58 -18.67 -19.11
N ALA A 565 -33.59 -19.90 -18.58
CA ALA A 565 -34.69 -20.85 -18.81
C ALA A 565 -36.06 -20.31 -18.32
N SER A 566 -36.07 -19.47 -17.28
CA SER A 566 -37.29 -18.84 -16.74
C SER A 566 -37.96 -17.86 -17.73
N PHE A 567 -37.24 -17.39 -18.74
CA PHE A 567 -37.75 -16.49 -19.77
C PHE A 567 -38.23 -17.19 -21.06
N LYS A 568 -38.16 -18.52 -21.12
CA LYS A 568 -38.53 -19.33 -22.31
C LYS A 568 -40.05 -19.49 -22.51
N GLY A 569 -40.81 -18.41 -22.48
CA GLY A 569 -42.26 -18.52 -22.66
C GLY A 569 -42.85 -17.53 -23.66
N ASN A 570 -42.16 -16.42 -23.91
CA ASN A 570 -42.60 -15.35 -24.78
C ASN A 570 -41.41 -14.73 -25.51
N PRO A 571 -41.43 -14.55 -26.85
CA PRO A 571 -40.28 -14.04 -27.61
C PRO A 571 -39.74 -12.68 -27.10
N ALA A 572 -40.63 -11.78 -26.69
CA ALA A 572 -40.23 -10.48 -26.15
C ALA A 572 -39.54 -10.58 -24.78
N LEU A 573 -40.08 -11.43 -23.89
CA LEU A 573 -39.46 -11.72 -22.60
C LEU A 573 -38.12 -12.45 -22.77
N MET A 574 -38.00 -13.30 -23.76
CA MET A 574 -36.76 -14.01 -24.08
C MET A 574 -35.64 -13.06 -24.50
N LEU A 575 -35.93 -12.03 -25.30
CA LEU A 575 -34.94 -11.01 -25.67
C LEU A 575 -34.47 -10.19 -24.45
N VAL A 576 -35.44 -9.74 -23.65
CA VAL A 576 -35.12 -8.99 -22.43
C VAL A 576 -34.34 -9.85 -21.43
N GLY A 577 -34.75 -11.11 -21.25
CA GLY A 577 -34.06 -12.09 -20.42
C GLY A 577 -32.62 -12.34 -20.90
N PHE A 578 -32.41 -12.47 -22.23
CA PHE A 578 -31.08 -12.63 -22.80
C PHE A 578 -30.16 -11.44 -22.46
N ILE A 579 -30.63 -10.21 -22.61
CA ILE A 579 -29.84 -9.00 -22.27
C ILE A 579 -29.49 -8.98 -20.79
N ILE A 580 -30.48 -9.19 -19.92
CA ILE A 580 -30.29 -9.15 -18.45
C ILE A 580 -29.31 -10.23 -18.02
N VAL A 581 -29.51 -11.47 -18.49
CA VAL A 581 -28.64 -12.62 -18.13
C VAL A 581 -27.22 -12.42 -18.65
N THR A 582 -27.07 -11.88 -19.86
CA THR A 582 -25.73 -11.61 -20.43
C THR A 582 -25.00 -10.55 -19.59
N VAL A 583 -25.65 -9.43 -19.25
CA VAL A 583 -25.03 -8.38 -18.44
C VAL A 583 -24.66 -8.92 -17.05
N LEU A 584 -25.57 -9.68 -16.42
CA LEU A 584 -25.32 -10.28 -15.12
C LEU A 584 -24.18 -11.30 -15.18
N SER A 585 -24.18 -12.20 -16.17
CA SER A 585 -23.12 -13.20 -16.38
C SER A 585 -21.75 -12.54 -16.56
N VAL A 586 -21.66 -11.52 -17.42
CA VAL A 586 -20.40 -10.77 -17.61
C VAL A 586 -19.93 -10.11 -16.32
N ALA A 587 -20.83 -9.46 -15.58
CA ALA A 587 -20.48 -8.83 -14.30
C ALA A 587 -19.95 -9.84 -13.28
N LEU A 588 -20.60 -11.01 -13.15
CA LEU A 588 -20.17 -12.09 -12.25
C LEU A 588 -18.83 -12.70 -12.67
N HIS A 589 -18.61 -12.95 -13.97
CA HIS A 589 -17.34 -13.45 -14.49
C HIS A 589 -16.21 -12.45 -14.29
N VAL A 590 -16.43 -11.15 -14.51
CA VAL A 590 -15.43 -10.09 -14.24
C VAL A 590 -15.09 -10.04 -12.75
N PHE A 591 -16.09 -10.09 -11.88
CA PHE A 591 -15.88 -10.11 -10.43
C PHE A 591 -15.08 -11.34 -10.00
N MET A 592 -15.44 -12.53 -10.50
CA MET A 592 -14.73 -13.78 -10.22
C MET A 592 -13.30 -13.75 -10.74
N MET A 593 -13.08 -13.24 -11.96
CA MET A 593 -11.75 -13.06 -12.53
C MET A 593 -10.86 -12.17 -11.64
N LEU A 594 -11.38 -11.06 -11.12
CA LEU A 594 -10.62 -10.15 -10.26
C LEU A 594 -10.20 -10.84 -8.95
N ILE A 595 -11.12 -11.54 -8.29
CA ILE A 595 -10.83 -12.26 -7.03
C ILE A 595 -9.83 -13.39 -7.29
N SER A 596 -10.04 -14.19 -8.35
CA SER A 596 -9.14 -15.30 -8.69
C SER A 596 -7.75 -14.78 -9.05
N THR A 597 -7.64 -13.68 -9.81
CA THR A 597 -6.35 -13.06 -10.15
C THR A 597 -5.59 -12.61 -8.90
N LEU A 598 -6.28 -11.95 -7.95
CA LEU A 598 -5.67 -11.55 -6.69
C LEU A 598 -5.23 -12.77 -5.88
N GLY A 599 -6.07 -13.82 -5.80
CA GLY A 599 -5.74 -15.07 -5.16
C GLY A 599 -4.51 -15.73 -5.78
N CYS A 600 -4.45 -15.84 -7.10
CA CYS A 600 -3.31 -16.40 -7.83
C CYS A 600 -2.03 -15.60 -7.58
N PHE A 601 -2.10 -14.28 -7.60
CA PHE A 601 -0.94 -13.43 -7.30
C PHE A 601 -0.38 -13.68 -5.89
N VAL A 602 -1.25 -13.64 -4.87
CA VAL A 602 -0.84 -13.79 -3.46
C VAL A 602 -0.32 -15.19 -3.19
N HIS A 603 -1.01 -16.23 -3.67
CA HIS A 603 -0.64 -17.61 -3.38
C HIS A 603 0.60 -18.06 -4.16
N THR A 604 0.79 -17.58 -5.39
CA THR A 604 2.03 -17.82 -6.13
C THR A 604 3.21 -17.13 -5.44
N ALA A 605 3.05 -15.86 -5.02
CA ALA A 605 4.07 -15.14 -4.26
C ALA A 605 4.45 -15.88 -2.97
N ARG A 606 3.47 -16.41 -2.23
CA ARG A 606 3.72 -17.17 -1.01
C ARG A 606 4.57 -18.43 -1.26
N LEU A 607 4.28 -19.19 -2.33
CA LEU A 607 5.10 -20.36 -2.70
C LEU A 607 6.54 -19.96 -3.00
N GLN A 608 6.75 -18.79 -3.61
CA GLN A 608 8.11 -18.29 -3.85
C GLN A 608 8.80 -17.85 -2.55
N TYR A 609 8.09 -17.16 -1.65
CA TYR A 609 8.71 -16.57 -0.46
C TYR A 609 9.04 -17.61 0.61
N VAL A 610 8.12 -18.54 0.86
CA VAL A 610 8.24 -19.48 1.97
C VAL A 610 8.99 -20.74 1.54
N GLU A 611 8.53 -21.39 0.47
CA GLU A 611 9.02 -22.70 0.05
C GLU A 611 10.32 -22.59 -0.78
N PHE A 612 10.46 -21.53 -1.62
CA PHE A 612 11.62 -21.38 -2.51
C PHE A 612 12.71 -20.50 -1.90
N PHE A 613 12.42 -19.25 -1.57
CA PHE A 613 13.41 -18.33 -1.00
C PHE A 613 13.91 -18.79 0.37
N GLY A 614 13.05 -19.41 1.18
CA GLY A 614 13.43 -19.97 2.47
C GLY A 614 14.60 -20.96 2.44
N LYS A 615 15.00 -21.47 1.27
CA LYS A 615 16.10 -22.43 1.14
C LYS A 615 17.48 -21.77 0.86
N PHE A 616 17.52 -20.61 0.21
CA PHE A 616 18.81 -20.01 -0.22
C PHE A 616 18.88 -18.49 -0.16
N TYR A 617 17.74 -17.80 0.01
CA TYR A 617 17.68 -16.37 -0.14
C TYR A 617 18.05 -15.65 1.15
N GLU A 618 18.99 -14.72 1.08
CA GLU A 618 19.41 -13.88 2.19
C GLU A 618 18.76 -12.49 2.03
N ALA A 619 17.75 -12.25 2.85
CA ALA A 619 17.02 -10.98 2.91
C ALA A 619 17.82 -9.92 3.69
N GLY A 620 17.45 -8.64 3.53
CA GLY A 620 18.02 -7.53 4.32
C GLY A 620 18.83 -6.53 3.51
N GLY A 621 18.80 -6.60 2.19
CA GLY A 621 19.40 -5.58 1.32
C GLY A 621 18.72 -4.22 1.50
N LYS A 622 19.51 -3.14 1.48
CA LYS A 622 19.02 -1.76 1.49
C LYS A 622 18.82 -1.28 0.06
N ALA A 623 17.68 -0.65 -0.20
CA ALA A 623 17.43 -0.07 -1.52
C ALA A 623 18.41 1.07 -1.81
N PHE A 624 18.99 1.07 -3.00
CA PHE A 624 19.80 2.19 -3.49
C PHE A 624 18.90 3.39 -3.77
N ARG A 625 19.17 4.49 -3.10
CA ARG A 625 18.47 5.77 -3.25
C ARG A 625 19.44 6.85 -3.67
N PRO A 626 19.73 6.95 -4.97
CA PRO A 626 20.66 7.96 -5.45
C PRO A 626 20.10 9.37 -5.23
N LEU A 627 20.99 10.32 -4.99
CA LEU A 627 20.68 11.74 -5.09
C LEU A 627 20.21 12.02 -6.51
N GLY A 628 18.96 12.41 -6.68
CA GLY A 628 18.33 12.57 -7.98
C GLY A 628 17.04 13.36 -7.91
N TYR A 629 16.36 13.46 -9.03
CA TYR A 629 15.08 14.17 -9.12
C TYR A 629 13.93 13.26 -8.71
N ASN A 630 13.61 13.24 -7.40
CA ASN A 630 12.49 12.48 -6.84
C ASN A 630 11.17 13.24 -7.05
N THR A 631 10.65 13.26 -8.27
CA THR A 631 9.42 13.95 -8.62
C THR A 631 8.19 13.05 -8.55
N LYS A 632 7.11 13.59 -7.99
CA LYS A 632 5.83 12.88 -7.84
C LYS A 632 4.87 13.16 -9.00
N TYR A 633 4.82 14.39 -9.47
CA TYR A 633 3.81 14.88 -10.42
C TYR A 633 4.34 15.11 -11.83
N VAL A 634 5.63 15.36 -11.98
CA VAL A 634 6.27 15.74 -13.25
C VAL A 634 7.41 14.78 -13.59
N ASN A 635 7.73 14.61 -14.87
CA ASN A 635 8.97 13.95 -15.31
C ASN A 635 10.00 15.03 -15.68
N VAL A 636 11.15 15.05 -15.01
CA VAL A 636 12.24 15.99 -15.31
C VAL A 636 13.01 15.49 -16.53
N LYS A 637 13.19 16.37 -17.52
CA LYS A 637 14.06 16.17 -18.68
C LYS A 637 15.48 16.61 -18.42
#